data_22023fb60c9effb7087ccfcd5433209c
#
_entry.id   22023fb60c9effb7087ccfcd5433209c
#
_cell.length_a   1.000
_cell.length_b   1.000
_cell.length_c   1.000
_cell.angle_alpha   90.00
_cell.angle_beta   90.00
_cell.angle_gamma   90.00
#
_symmetry.space_group_name_H-M   'P 1'
#
loop_
_entity.id
_entity.type
_entity.pdbx_description
1 polymer ?
#
loop_
_entity_poly.entity_id
_entity_poly.type
_entity_poly.pdbx_seq_one_letter_code
_entity_poly.pdbx_strand_id
1 'polypeptide(L)'
;MAMTKLGRNHLRWCFPCNLPIMESKTCPVCGAPTAETDLTPPADSRPAFDYDIDKARAMADECFGEGCGKAMLPEGHVAVMNKCPAIDRMEEILSDGTIVATERFDLGVGWRFIIRMQGALRIAKVMSKGYVVLNPDAAPFVRENKNLMAPGVCDADPNIRIDDEVIMVLADRTVIGTGVAKMSGKDMVELNRGVAVKTRWHKEETPVTSDVAHTWDDVVKANEAVIIKRRDEAISFIHKTMEKYKDIPTVVSFSGGKDSLASMLLTMDAGVDVPPMFINTGLELDETVRYVHDFAERHNVKLVEQEPPKDAFYGNLVYFGPPAKDYRWCCKTNKLGPTVAAITRNYPNGVLSFIGQRKYESEARHEKPRVWQNPWTPGQIGASPIQSWSAMHVWLYIFYKKEPFNYWYAHGLDRIGCLMCPASDMADLDTIRQASSQYSRWDQYLSDYSSRTGLPEEWKKYGLWRWKSAPNSVKEEIKRVTGKEVPPMKASRALDPADDGPVAVKVQDGYSPCTMGYSIEAALSRPIDLKVLEPFTHALGWVIKFDEENDAIYANYTTFYGAGSITTKALTQGDAKQNMEHAVQLIARAFNCVGCGLCAARCEEKALYMEGGKVHIHEDDCIFCMKCYGPCPAVNFAPAAKTEEKGFED
;
A
#
# COMPACT_ATOMS: atom_id res chain seq x y z
N MET A 1 -11.08 1.18 16.51
CA MET A 1 -11.42 1.83 15.23
C MET A 1 -12.79 1.38 14.80
N ALA A 2 -13.69 2.29 14.40
CA ALA A 2 -14.94 1.89 13.77
C ALA A 2 -14.60 1.22 12.43
N MET A 3 -15.14 0.02 12.17
CA MET A 3 -14.93 -0.69 10.92
C MET A 3 -15.64 0.06 9.79
N THR A 4 -14.89 0.59 8.84
CA THR A 4 -15.46 1.26 7.67
C THR A 4 -16.07 0.22 6.74
N LYS A 5 -17.38 0.25 6.54
CA LYS A 5 -18.05 -0.61 5.55
C LYS A 5 -17.79 -0.04 4.15
N LEU A 6 -16.77 -0.53 3.44
CA LEU A 6 -16.48 -0.15 2.06
C LEU A 6 -17.44 -0.77 1.03
N GLY A 7 -18.30 -1.68 1.45
CA GLY A 7 -19.28 -2.36 0.63
C GLY A 7 -20.04 -3.41 1.43
N ARG A 8 -20.88 -4.18 0.74
CA ARG A 8 -21.55 -5.34 1.33
C ARG A 8 -20.76 -6.61 1.02
N ASN A 9 -20.91 -7.62 1.89
CA ASN A 9 -20.44 -8.96 1.59
C ASN A 9 -21.27 -9.55 0.43
N HIS A 10 -20.62 -9.98 -0.64
CA HIS A 10 -21.26 -10.61 -1.80
C HIS A 10 -21.11 -12.14 -1.77
N LEU A 11 -20.23 -12.66 -0.90
CA LEU A 11 -19.94 -14.09 -0.83
C LEU A 11 -20.98 -14.79 0.06
N ARG A 12 -21.55 -15.82 -0.48
CA ARG A 12 -22.46 -16.76 0.18
C ARG A 12 -21.91 -18.18 0.00
N TRP A 13 -22.43 -19.14 0.74
CA TRP A 13 -22.01 -20.53 0.64
C TRP A 13 -23.19 -21.46 0.48
N CYS A 14 -23.07 -22.38 -0.46
CA CYS A 14 -24.01 -23.50 -0.60
C CYS A 14 -23.42 -24.70 0.14
N PHE A 15 -23.92 -25.03 1.33
CA PHE A 15 -23.43 -26.16 2.11
C PHE A 15 -23.67 -27.52 1.44
N PRO A 16 -24.85 -27.81 0.82
CA PRO A 16 -25.05 -29.08 0.12
C PRO A 16 -24.08 -29.32 -1.03
N CYS A 17 -23.70 -28.29 -1.77
CA CYS A 17 -22.74 -28.40 -2.87
C CYS A 17 -21.30 -28.10 -2.44
N ASN A 18 -21.08 -27.60 -1.24
CA ASN A 18 -19.79 -27.07 -0.78
C ASN A 18 -19.16 -26.05 -1.73
N LEU A 19 -19.96 -25.08 -2.20
CA LEU A 19 -19.53 -24.08 -3.19
C LEU A 19 -19.72 -22.64 -2.72
N PRO A 20 -18.71 -21.76 -2.95
CA PRO A 20 -18.89 -20.32 -2.82
C PRO A 20 -19.79 -19.79 -3.94
N ILE A 21 -20.82 -19.07 -3.58
CA ILE A 21 -21.85 -18.50 -4.48
C ILE A 21 -21.86 -16.98 -4.31
N MET A 22 -21.78 -16.26 -5.41
CA MET A 22 -21.79 -14.80 -5.40
C MET A 22 -23.23 -14.28 -5.53
N GLU A 23 -23.63 -13.35 -4.63
CA GLU A 23 -24.87 -12.57 -4.66
C GLU A 23 -26.18 -13.37 -4.55
N SER A 24 -26.23 -14.61 -5.01
CA SER A 24 -27.48 -15.39 -5.09
C SER A 24 -27.87 -16.04 -3.77
N LYS A 25 -29.12 -15.85 -3.33
CA LYS A 25 -29.71 -16.51 -2.15
C LYS A 25 -30.08 -17.97 -2.41
N THR A 26 -30.05 -18.40 -3.66
CA THR A 26 -30.36 -19.76 -4.08
C THR A 26 -29.18 -20.29 -4.89
N CYS A 27 -28.72 -21.49 -4.60
CA CYS A 27 -27.64 -22.13 -5.33
C CYS A 27 -28.07 -22.43 -6.77
N PRO A 28 -27.34 -21.96 -7.79
CA PRO A 28 -27.68 -22.23 -9.18
C PRO A 28 -27.50 -23.71 -9.57
N VAL A 29 -26.72 -24.48 -8.78
CA VAL A 29 -26.42 -25.89 -9.07
C VAL A 29 -27.51 -26.82 -8.53
N CYS A 30 -27.87 -26.68 -7.25
CA CYS A 30 -28.77 -27.63 -6.59
C CYS A 30 -30.12 -27.02 -6.15
N GLY A 31 -30.32 -25.72 -6.33
CA GLY A 31 -31.56 -25.03 -5.90
C GLY A 31 -31.68 -24.80 -4.38
N ALA A 32 -30.74 -25.24 -3.56
CA ALA A 32 -30.79 -25.06 -2.12
C ALA A 32 -30.55 -23.60 -1.72
N PRO A 33 -31.04 -23.14 -0.56
CA PRO A 33 -30.72 -21.84 0.00
C PRO A 33 -29.19 -21.72 0.26
N THR A 34 -28.61 -20.56 -0.04
CA THR A 34 -27.22 -20.23 0.31
C THR A 34 -27.18 -19.43 1.60
N ALA A 35 -26.18 -19.67 2.44
CA ALA A 35 -25.94 -18.91 3.67
C ALA A 35 -24.99 -17.73 3.42
N GLU A 36 -25.14 -16.65 4.17
CA GLU A 36 -24.13 -15.58 4.21
C GLU A 36 -22.89 -16.07 4.95
N THR A 37 -21.70 -15.72 4.43
CA THR A 37 -20.44 -16.00 5.11
C THR A 37 -20.17 -14.92 6.15
N ASP A 38 -19.70 -15.32 7.34
CA ASP A 38 -19.40 -14.40 8.46
C ASP A 38 -17.99 -13.81 8.33
N LEU A 39 -17.73 -13.16 7.20
CA LEU A 39 -16.43 -12.54 6.92
C LEU A 39 -16.30 -11.18 7.59
N THR A 40 -15.11 -10.92 8.16
CA THR A 40 -14.79 -9.59 8.69
C THR A 40 -14.84 -8.53 7.57
N PRO A 41 -15.57 -7.40 7.75
CA PRO A 41 -15.58 -6.33 6.76
C PRO A 41 -14.17 -5.79 6.46
N PRO A 42 -13.89 -5.35 5.21
CA PRO A 42 -14.84 -5.06 4.13
C PRO A 42 -15.35 -6.28 3.35
N ALA A 43 -14.92 -7.50 3.66
CA ALA A 43 -15.28 -8.74 2.96
C ALA A 43 -14.91 -8.72 1.46
N ASP A 44 -13.74 -8.14 1.14
CA ASP A 44 -13.16 -8.13 -0.21
C ASP A 44 -12.31 -9.40 -0.41
N SER A 45 -12.98 -10.54 -0.35
CA SER A 45 -12.36 -11.86 -0.39
C SER A 45 -11.82 -12.22 -1.76
N ARG A 46 -10.80 -13.09 -1.78
CA ARG A 46 -10.14 -13.62 -2.97
C ARG A 46 -10.02 -15.15 -2.92
N PRO A 47 -9.82 -15.84 -4.06
CA PRO A 47 -9.41 -17.23 -4.05
C PRO A 47 -8.14 -17.43 -3.22
N ALA A 48 -8.05 -18.54 -2.47
CA ALA A 48 -6.78 -19.04 -1.98
C ALA A 48 -6.08 -19.79 -3.12
N PHE A 49 -4.82 -19.45 -3.37
CA PHE A 49 -3.95 -20.17 -4.29
C PHE A 49 -3.19 -21.28 -3.54
N ASP A 50 -2.53 -22.16 -4.28
CA ASP A 50 -1.77 -23.29 -3.68
C ASP A 50 -0.76 -22.79 -2.63
N TYR A 51 -0.07 -21.68 -2.91
CA TYR A 51 0.84 -21.06 -1.95
C TYR A 51 0.16 -20.70 -0.61
N ASP A 52 -1.04 -20.13 -0.66
CA ASP A 52 -1.79 -19.75 0.55
C ASP A 52 -2.19 -21.02 1.33
N ILE A 53 -2.67 -22.05 0.63
CA ILE A 53 -3.11 -23.33 1.22
C ILE A 53 -1.94 -24.07 1.85
N ASP A 54 -0.82 -24.19 1.12
CA ASP A 54 0.37 -24.90 1.60
C ASP A 54 0.99 -24.19 2.80
N LYS A 55 1.06 -22.87 2.76
CA LYS A 55 1.51 -22.06 3.90
C LYS A 55 0.61 -22.26 5.12
N ALA A 56 -0.71 -22.16 4.95
CA ALA A 56 -1.66 -22.35 6.06
C ALA A 56 -1.59 -23.75 6.66
N ARG A 57 -1.43 -24.79 5.81
CA ARG A 57 -1.23 -26.17 6.25
C ARG A 57 0.07 -26.32 7.04
N ALA A 58 1.17 -25.80 6.52
CA ALA A 58 2.47 -25.86 7.20
C ALA A 58 2.42 -25.18 8.57
N MET A 59 1.80 -24.00 8.68
CA MET A 59 1.64 -23.29 9.94
C MET A 59 0.76 -24.07 10.94
N ALA A 60 -0.32 -24.71 10.47
CA ALA A 60 -1.16 -25.53 11.31
C ALA A 60 -0.40 -26.78 11.83
N ASP A 61 0.39 -27.42 10.97
CA ASP A 61 1.24 -28.56 11.35
C ASP A 61 2.35 -28.15 12.33
N GLU A 62 2.94 -27.00 12.16
CA GLU A 62 3.92 -26.45 13.10
C GLU A 62 3.31 -26.22 14.48
N CYS A 63 2.11 -25.64 14.56
CA CYS A 63 1.46 -25.31 15.82
C CYS A 63 0.84 -26.54 16.52
N PHE A 64 0.24 -27.47 15.76
CA PHE A 64 -0.63 -28.51 16.32
C PHE A 64 -0.21 -29.94 16.02
N GLY A 65 0.82 -30.14 15.19
CA GLY A 65 1.37 -31.43 14.81
C GLY A 65 1.03 -31.86 13.39
N GLU A 66 1.84 -32.73 12.86
CA GLU A 66 1.74 -33.23 11.49
C GLU A 66 0.35 -33.82 11.18
N GLY A 67 -0.19 -33.46 10.00
CA GLY A 67 -1.50 -33.85 9.52
C GLY A 67 -2.64 -32.90 9.92
N CYS A 68 -2.41 -31.95 10.83
CA CYS A 68 -3.41 -30.95 11.22
C CYS A 68 -3.75 -30.03 10.05
N GLY A 69 -2.75 -29.64 9.25
CA GLY A 69 -2.97 -28.79 8.09
C GLY A 69 -3.92 -29.43 7.07
N LYS A 70 -3.72 -30.70 6.75
CA LYS A 70 -4.62 -31.45 5.83
C LYS A 70 -6.00 -31.69 6.43
N ALA A 71 -6.09 -31.96 7.73
CA ALA A 71 -7.36 -32.12 8.41
C ALA A 71 -8.18 -30.80 8.44
N MET A 72 -7.49 -29.67 8.56
CA MET A 72 -8.11 -28.34 8.57
C MET A 72 -8.54 -27.89 7.18
N LEU A 73 -7.69 -28.06 6.18
CA LEU A 73 -7.88 -27.70 4.78
C LEU A 73 -7.71 -28.97 3.91
N PRO A 74 -8.79 -29.72 3.67
CA PRO A 74 -8.72 -30.97 2.89
C PRO A 74 -8.27 -30.73 1.45
N GLU A 75 -7.68 -31.76 0.83
CA GLU A 75 -7.28 -31.71 -0.57
C GLU A 75 -8.51 -31.61 -1.49
N GLY A 76 -8.38 -30.83 -2.56
CA GLY A 76 -9.45 -30.63 -3.54
C GLY A 76 -10.61 -29.74 -3.08
N HIS A 77 -10.55 -29.15 -1.88
CA HIS A 77 -11.51 -28.15 -1.44
C HIS A 77 -11.07 -26.75 -1.82
N VAL A 78 -11.99 -25.95 -2.34
CA VAL A 78 -11.72 -24.53 -2.59
C VAL A 78 -11.70 -23.78 -1.26
N ALA A 79 -10.69 -22.94 -1.08
CA ALA A 79 -10.58 -22.05 0.07
C ALA A 79 -10.58 -20.58 -0.38
N VAL A 80 -10.98 -19.70 0.50
CA VAL A 80 -11.10 -18.27 0.26
C VAL A 80 -10.32 -17.51 1.33
N MET A 81 -9.54 -16.53 0.89
CA MET A 81 -8.83 -15.60 1.77
C MET A 81 -9.63 -14.31 1.90
N ASN A 82 -9.83 -13.83 3.11
CA ASN A 82 -10.49 -12.56 3.38
C ASN A 82 -9.57 -11.61 4.13
N LYS A 83 -9.17 -10.54 3.48
CA LYS A 83 -8.30 -9.53 4.10
C LYS A 83 -9.04 -8.74 5.17
N CYS A 84 -8.48 -8.71 6.37
CA CYS A 84 -9.01 -8.02 7.54
C CYS A 84 -8.23 -6.73 7.83
N PRO A 85 -8.88 -5.69 8.41
CA PRO A 85 -8.18 -4.49 8.87
C PRO A 85 -7.18 -4.81 9.97
N ALA A 86 -5.90 -4.52 9.73
CA ALA A 86 -4.80 -4.69 10.70
C ALA A 86 -3.69 -3.66 10.43
N ILE A 87 -2.68 -3.62 11.27
CA ILE A 87 -1.49 -2.76 11.09
C ILE A 87 -0.66 -3.24 9.88
N ASP A 88 -0.57 -4.57 9.70
CA ASP A 88 0.01 -5.20 8.53
C ASP A 88 -0.95 -6.28 8.02
N ARG A 89 -0.53 -7.19 7.17
CA ARG A 89 -1.40 -8.18 6.53
C ARG A 89 -2.03 -9.13 7.55
N MET A 90 -3.36 -9.25 7.51
CA MET A 90 -4.14 -10.21 8.25
C MET A 90 -5.26 -10.74 7.35
N GLU A 91 -5.39 -12.06 7.27
CA GLU A 91 -6.37 -12.72 6.41
C GLU A 91 -7.08 -13.84 7.17
N GLU A 92 -8.40 -13.90 7.06
CA GLU A 92 -9.21 -15.05 7.46
C GLU A 92 -9.19 -16.10 6.35
N ILE A 93 -9.09 -17.36 6.74
CA ILE A 93 -9.13 -18.53 5.84
C ILE A 93 -10.50 -19.16 5.97
N LEU A 94 -11.27 -19.13 4.89
CA LEU A 94 -12.58 -19.73 4.79
C LEU A 94 -12.49 -21.05 4.01
N SER A 95 -12.95 -22.15 4.59
CA SER A 95 -13.08 -23.45 3.95
C SER A 95 -14.41 -24.06 4.35
N ASP A 96 -15.08 -24.75 3.41
CA ASP A 96 -16.40 -25.37 3.61
C ASP A 96 -17.44 -24.41 4.23
N GLY A 97 -17.39 -23.13 3.81
CA GLY A 97 -18.30 -22.09 4.25
C GLY A 97 -18.05 -21.51 5.64
N THR A 98 -16.99 -21.92 6.32
CA THR A 98 -16.65 -21.48 7.68
C THR A 98 -15.21 -20.97 7.80
N ILE A 99 -14.97 -20.01 8.71
CA ILE A 99 -13.62 -19.51 8.99
C ILE A 99 -12.90 -20.52 9.88
N VAL A 100 -11.83 -21.14 9.33
CA VAL A 100 -11.06 -22.17 10.03
C VAL A 100 -9.84 -21.61 10.75
N ALA A 101 -9.23 -20.55 10.22
CA ALA A 101 -8.06 -19.90 10.82
C ALA A 101 -7.98 -18.42 10.40
N THR A 102 -7.08 -17.71 11.04
CA THR A 102 -6.65 -16.37 10.65
C THR A 102 -5.12 -16.35 10.65
N GLU A 103 -4.53 -15.86 9.57
CA GLU A 103 -3.11 -15.55 9.51
C GLU A 103 -2.89 -14.07 9.74
N ARG A 104 -1.86 -13.72 10.51
CA ARG A 104 -1.52 -12.32 10.80
C ARG A 104 0.00 -12.14 10.77
N PHE A 105 0.45 -11.11 10.08
CA PHE A 105 1.86 -10.71 10.08
C PHE A 105 2.11 -9.68 11.17
N ASP A 106 2.92 -10.03 12.16
CA ASP A 106 3.32 -9.16 13.26
C ASP A 106 4.69 -8.53 12.96
N LEU A 107 4.75 -7.19 12.95
CA LEU A 107 5.98 -6.45 12.66
C LEU A 107 7.11 -6.84 13.62
N GLY A 108 8.26 -7.25 13.06
CA GLY A 108 9.43 -7.68 13.82
C GLY A 108 9.38 -9.11 14.36
N VAL A 109 8.26 -9.82 14.18
CA VAL A 109 8.06 -11.22 14.59
C VAL A 109 7.86 -12.14 13.39
N GLY A 110 7.01 -11.74 12.43
CA GLY A 110 6.64 -12.54 11.26
C GLY A 110 5.20 -13.06 11.34
N TRP A 111 4.93 -14.10 10.57
CA TRP A 111 3.60 -14.69 10.49
C TRP A 111 3.20 -15.39 11.78
N ARG A 112 1.94 -15.19 12.20
CA ARG A 112 1.26 -15.93 13.27
C ARG A 112 0.03 -16.64 12.72
N PHE A 113 -0.15 -17.87 13.14
CA PHE A 113 -1.31 -18.67 12.86
C PHE A 113 -2.27 -18.62 14.05
N ILE A 114 -3.54 -18.32 13.79
CA ILE A 114 -4.57 -18.14 14.82
C ILE A 114 -5.72 -19.07 14.48
N ILE A 115 -5.81 -20.17 15.21
CA ILE A 115 -6.86 -21.19 14.98
C ILE A 115 -8.23 -20.66 15.37
N ARG A 116 -9.24 -20.87 14.53
CA ARG A 116 -10.65 -20.57 14.82
C ARG A 116 -11.36 -21.83 15.33
N MET A 117 -12.56 -21.64 15.84
CA MET A 117 -13.34 -22.74 16.42
C MET A 117 -13.53 -23.90 15.44
N GLN A 118 -13.94 -23.60 14.20
CA GLN A 118 -14.11 -24.63 13.16
C GLN A 118 -12.81 -25.34 12.80
N GLY A 119 -11.69 -24.62 12.72
CA GLY A 119 -10.39 -25.24 12.53
C GLY A 119 -10.01 -26.18 13.68
N ALA A 120 -10.21 -25.74 14.93
CA ALA A 120 -9.93 -26.56 16.11
C ALA A 120 -10.78 -27.85 16.14
N LEU A 121 -12.06 -27.74 15.79
CA LEU A 121 -12.97 -28.91 15.71
C LEU A 121 -12.51 -29.94 14.68
N ARG A 122 -11.95 -29.50 13.52
CA ARG A 122 -11.47 -30.38 12.47
C ARG A 122 -10.18 -31.11 12.86
N ILE A 123 -9.29 -30.47 13.63
CA ILE A 123 -7.98 -31.05 13.96
C ILE A 123 -7.90 -31.72 15.33
N ALA A 124 -8.92 -31.56 16.18
CA ALA A 124 -8.90 -32.01 17.57
C ALA A 124 -8.49 -33.49 17.77
N LYS A 125 -8.88 -34.37 16.83
CA LYS A 125 -8.59 -35.80 16.91
C LYS A 125 -7.20 -36.17 16.42
N VAL A 126 -6.56 -35.34 15.59
CA VAL A 126 -5.25 -35.62 14.98
C VAL A 126 -4.12 -34.79 15.61
N MET A 127 -4.43 -33.73 16.32
CA MET A 127 -3.42 -32.86 16.95
C MET A 127 -2.60 -33.61 18.00
N SER A 128 -1.29 -33.38 17.96
CA SER A 128 -0.30 -33.89 18.91
C SER A 128 0.40 -32.83 19.74
N LYS A 129 0.22 -31.56 19.40
CA LYS A 129 0.80 -30.39 20.07
C LYS A 129 -0.28 -29.33 20.37
N GLY A 130 0.08 -28.30 21.14
CA GLY A 130 -0.75 -27.12 21.35
C GLY A 130 -2.09 -27.40 22.03
N TYR A 131 -2.27 -28.55 22.66
CA TYR A 131 -3.49 -28.90 23.38
C TYR A 131 -3.37 -28.58 24.87
N VAL A 132 -4.50 -28.21 25.49
CA VAL A 132 -4.67 -28.06 26.94
C VAL A 132 -5.92 -28.83 27.32
N VAL A 133 -5.77 -29.86 28.18
CA VAL A 133 -6.88 -30.70 28.65
C VAL A 133 -7.46 -30.09 29.92
N LEU A 134 -8.75 -29.78 29.88
CA LEU A 134 -9.47 -29.18 31.00
C LEU A 134 -10.06 -30.23 31.93
N ASN A 135 -10.11 -29.87 33.22
CA ASN A 135 -11.05 -30.48 34.15
C ASN A 135 -12.49 -30.20 33.65
N PRO A 136 -13.39 -31.20 33.58
CA PRO A 136 -14.78 -30.97 33.15
C PRO A 136 -15.49 -29.84 33.89
N ASP A 137 -15.19 -29.60 35.17
CA ASP A 137 -15.76 -28.52 35.98
C ASP A 137 -15.28 -27.12 35.52
N ALA A 138 -14.18 -27.02 34.79
CA ALA A 138 -13.68 -25.78 34.24
C ALA A 138 -14.32 -25.41 32.87
N ALA A 139 -14.86 -26.38 32.15
CA ALA A 139 -15.41 -26.16 30.81
C ALA A 139 -16.56 -25.14 30.76
N PRO A 140 -17.54 -25.13 31.69
CA PRO A 140 -18.62 -24.12 31.70
C PRO A 140 -18.08 -22.69 31.79
N PHE A 141 -17.03 -22.45 32.57
CA PHE A 141 -16.42 -21.12 32.70
C PHE A 141 -15.79 -20.65 31.39
N VAL A 142 -15.08 -21.53 30.67
CA VAL A 142 -14.50 -21.20 29.36
C VAL A 142 -15.62 -20.89 28.37
N ARG A 143 -16.71 -21.66 28.34
CA ARG A 143 -17.87 -21.42 27.48
C ARG A 143 -18.59 -20.09 27.78
N GLU A 144 -18.46 -19.57 29.04
CA GLU A 144 -18.91 -18.24 29.45
C GLU A 144 -17.90 -17.11 29.12
N ASN A 145 -16.89 -17.35 28.29
CA ASN A 145 -15.83 -16.39 27.95
C ASN A 145 -14.91 -16.01 29.12
N LYS A 146 -14.77 -16.87 30.12
CA LYS A 146 -13.80 -16.68 31.20
C LYS A 146 -12.47 -17.34 30.82
N ASN A 147 -11.35 -16.78 31.29
CA ASN A 147 -10.05 -17.36 31.08
C ASN A 147 -9.92 -18.69 31.84
N LEU A 148 -9.19 -19.64 31.25
CA LEU A 148 -8.84 -20.87 31.94
C LEU A 148 -7.76 -20.60 32.97
N MET A 149 -8.02 -20.99 34.21
CA MET A 149 -7.05 -20.89 35.30
C MET A 149 -6.26 -22.19 35.45
N ALA A 150 -5.01 -22.13 35.91
CA ALA A 150 -4.16 -23.32 36.11
C ALA A 150 -4.82 -24.46 36.89
N PRO A 151 -5.59 -24.23 37.98
CA PRO A 151 -6.28 -25.32 38.67
C PRO A 151 -7.35 -26.07 37.83
N GLY A 152 -7.77 -25.49 36.72
CA GLY A 152 -8.70 -26.10 35.78
C GLY A 152 -8.03 -26.93 34.70
N VAL A 153 -6.70 -27.05 34.68
CA VAL A 153 -5.92 -27.84 33.71
C VAL A 153 -5.61 -29.21 34.27
N CYS A 154 -5.92 -30.28 33.53
CA CYS A 154 -5.56 -31.65 33.89
C CYS A 154 -4.27 -32.10 33.20
N ASP A 155 -4.05 -31.67 31.95
CA ASP A 155 -2.89 -32.02 31.15
C ASP A 155 -2.66 -30.94 30.07
N ALA A 156 -1.43 -30.79 29.61
CA ALA A 156 -1.09 -29.86 28.52
C ALA A 156 0.14 -30.34 27.76
N ASP A 157 0.27 -29.97 26.50
CA ASP A 157 1.51 -30.16 25.75
C ASP A 157 2.66 -29.42 26.49
N PRO A 158 3.70 -30.15 26.97
CA PRO A 158 4.79 -29.55 27.74
C PRO A 158 5.64 -28.55 26.95
N ASN A 159 5.52 -28.53 25.62
CA ASN A 159 6.28 -27.64 24.74
C ASN A 159 5.59 -26.30 24.52
N ILE A 160 4.37 -26.11 25.02
CA ILE A 160 3.67 -24.83 24.95
C ILE A 160 4.49 -23.73 25.62
N ARG A 161 4.66 -22.62 24.92
CA ARG A 161 5.30 -21.40 25.42
C ARG A 161 4.26 -20.30 25.66
N ILE A 162 4.65 -19.30 26.44
CA ILE A 162 3.80 -18.12 26.61
C ILE A 162 3.54 -17.48 25.25
N ASP A 163 2.28 -17.09 25.03
CA ASP A 163 1.74 -16.49 23.82
C ASP A 163 1.58 -17.45 22.60
N ASP A 164 1.78 -18.75 22.77
CA ASP A 164 1.37 -19.76 21.79
C ASP A 164 -0.15 -19.84 21.69
N GLU A 165 -0.64 -20.16 20.47
CA GLU A 165 -2.05 -20.53 20.26
C GLU A 165 -2.30 -21.94 20.77
N VAL A 166 -3.39 -22.12 21.50
CA VAL A 166 -3.74 -23.41 22.10
C VAL A 166 -5.22 -23.74 21.90
N ILE A 167 -5.49 -25.04 21.85
CA ILE A 167 -6.84 -25.59 21.80
C ILE A 167 -7.15 -26.24 23.16
N MET A 168 -8.22 -25.78 23.79
CA MET A 168 -8.72 -26.28 25.06
C MET A 168 -9.72 -27.41 24.80
N VAL A 169 -9.42 -28.60 25.32
CA VAL A 169 -10.22 -29.81 25.09
C VAL A 169 -10.52 -30.55 26.39
N LEU A 170 -11.53 -31.41 26.38
CA LEU A 170 -11.72 -32.45 27.39
C LEU A 170 -10.85 -33.68 27.09
N ALA A 171 -10.78 -34.63 28.02
CA ALA A 171 -9.99 -35.85 27.87
C ALA A 171 -10.37 -36.71 26.65
N ASP A 172 -11.61 -36.64 26.19
CA ASP A 172 -12.11 -37.29 24.97
C ASP A 172 -11.86 -36.48 23.69
N ARG A 173 -11.06 -35.40 23.76
CA ARG A 173 -10.77 -34.47 22.66
C ARG A 173 -11.97 -33.61 22.21
N THR A 174 -13.04 -33.55 23.00
CA THR A 174 -14.12 -32.56 22.77
C THR A 174 -13.56 -31.14 22.92
N VAL A 175 -13.69 -30.31 21.87
CA VAL A 175 -13.20 -28.91 21.89
C VAL A 175 -14.09 -28.04 22.75
N ILE A 176 -13.52 -27.33 23.71
CA ILE A 176 -14.21 -26.37 24.58
C ILE A 176 -13.99 -24.93 24.10
N GLY A 177 -12.80 -24.65 23.57
CA GLY A 177 -12.45 -23.34 23.06
C GLY A 177 -11.04 -23.25 22.54
N THR A 178 -10.65 -22.09 22.06
CA THR A 178 -9.27 -21.76 21.67
C THR A 178 -8.82 -20.52 22.37
N GLY A 179 -7.51 -20.32 22.48
CA GLY A 179 -6.98 -19.17 23.18
C GLY A 179 -5.46 -19.05 23.07
N VAL A 180 -4.92 -18.20 23.90
CA VAL A 180 -3.49 -17.89 23.97
C VAL A 180 -2.95 -18.31 25.32
N ALA A 181 -1.88 -19.10 25.34
CA ALA A 181 -1.17 -19.53 26.55
C ALA A 181 -0.62 -18.32 27.32
N LYS A 182 -0.81 -18.29 28.65
CA LYS A 182 -0.29 -17.25 29.52
C LYS A 182 0.75 -17.78 30.52
N MET A 183 1.05 -19.05 30.45
CA MET A 183 2.15 -19.72 31.11
C MET A 183 2.65 -20.89 30.24
N SER A 184 3.79 -21.47 30.57
CA SER A 184 4.29 -22.64 29.86
C SER A 184 3.38 -23.86 30.08
N GLY A 185 3.42 -24.85 29.17
CA GLY A 185 2.61 -26.06 29.32
C GLY A 185 2.91 -26.81 30.63
N LYS A 186 4.16 -26.83 31.07
CA LYS A 186 4.56 -27.40 32.37
C LYS A 186 3.94 -26.66 33.55
N ASP A 187 4.05 -25.31 33.53
CA ASP A 187 3.49 -24.48 34.60
C ASP A 187 1.96 -24.59 34.66
N MET A 188 1.27 -24.81 33.53
CA MET A 188 -0.18 -25.02 33.51
C MET A 188 -0.63 -26.20 34.34
N VAL A 189 0.19 -27.25 34.40
CA VAL A 189 -0.11 -28.51 35.10
C VAL A 189 0.42 -28.45 36.54
N GLU A 190 1.58 -27.83 36.78
CA GLU A 190 2.26 -27.83 38.07
C GLU A 190 1.75 -26.74 39.04
N LEU A 191 1.27 -25.61 38.51
CA LEU A 191 0.84 -24.49 39.31
C LEU A 191 -0.65 -24.58 39.71
N ASN A 192 -0.96 -24.14 40.89
CA ASN A 192 -2.33 -24.12 41.45
C ASN A 192 -2.99 -22.74 41.40
N ARG A 193 -2.37 -21.76 40.70
CA ARG A 193 -2.89 -20.39 40.57
C ARG A 193 -2.39 -19.74 39.26
N GLY A 194 -3.11 -18.72 38.79
CA GLY A 194 -2.78 -17.93 37.62
C GLY A 194 -3.60 -18.29 36.41
N VAL A 195 -3.55 -17.44 35.41
CA VAL A 195 -4.24 -17.64 34.13
C VAL A 195 -3.38 -18.56 33.27
N ALA A 196 -3.88 -19.75 32.95
CA ALA A 196 -3.23 -20.71 32.04
C ALA A 196 -3.47 -20.30 30.59
N VAL A 197 -4.72 -20.08 30.20
CA VAL A 197 -5.09 -19.70 28.84
C VAL A 197 -6.03 -18.49 28.87
N LYS A 198 -5.68 -17.46 28.09
CA LYS A 198 -6.61 -16.37 27.77
C LYS A 198 -7.55 -16.83 26.67
N THR A 199 -8.81 -17.10 27.00
CA THR A 199 -9.83 -17.57 26.08
C THR A 199 -10.09 -16.56 24.96
N ARG A 200 -10.29 -17.05 23.74
CA ARG A 200 -10.56 -16.24 22.57
C ARG A 200 -11.88 -16.62 21.88
N TRP A 201 -12.03 -17.88 21.46
CA TRP A 201 -13.28 -18.43 20.95
C TRP A 201 -13.75 -19.58 21.83
N HIS A 202 -15.00 -19.54 22.21
CA HIS A 202 -15.56 -20.40 23.26
C HIS A 202 -16.99 -20.86 23.00
N LYS A 203 -17.61 -20.36 21.92
CA LYS A 203 -18.98 -20.76 21.58
C LYS A 203 -19.00 -22.21 21.13
N GLU A 204 -19.99 -22.94 21.59
CA GLU A 204 -20.23 -24.31 21.14
C GLU A 204 -20.67 -24.28 19.68
N GLU A 205 -19.99 -25.06 18.87
CA GLU A 205 -20.25 -25.21 17.44
C GLU A 205 -20.20 -26.70 17.09
N THR A 206 -20.94 -27.07 16.06
CA THR A 206 -20.81 -28.38 15.42
C THR A 206 -19.76 -28.29 14.30
N PRO A 207 -18.92 -29.33 14.12
CA PRO A 207 -17.97 -29.34 13.00
C PRO A 207 -18.72 -29.23 11.66
N VAL A 208 -18.30 -28.29 10.84
CA VAL A 208 -18.74 -28.17 9.46
C VAL A 208 -17.64 -28.71 8.56
N THR A 209 -17.92 -29.83 7.93
CA THR A 209 -17.02 -30.50 6.98
C THR A 209 -17.83 -30.98 5.79
N SER A 210 -17.16 -31.18 4.66
CA SER A 210 -17.75 -31.72 3.44
C SER A 210 -16.86 -32.79 2.86
N ASP A 211 -17.45 -33.78 2.22
CA ASP A 211 -16.71 -34.76 1.40
C ASP A 211 -16.69 -34.35 -0.08
N VAL A 212 -17.26 -33.20 -0.41
CA VAL A 212 -17.41 -32.72 -1.79
C VAL A 212 -16.26 -31.80 -2.13
N ALA A 213 -15.41 -32.22 -3.05
CA ALA A 213 -14.31 -31.47 -3.60
C ALA A 213 -14.74 -30.68 -4.85
N HIS A 214 -14.15 -29.54 -5.05
CA HIS A 214 -14.37 -28.68 -6.22
C HIS A 214 -13.12 -27.96 -6.65
N THR A 215 -13.07 -27.65 -7.94
CA THR A 215 -12.09 -26.77 -8.55
C THR A 215 -12.64 -25.34 -8.69
N TRP A 216 -11.77 -24.38 -8.95
CA TRP A 216 -12.21 -23.02 -9.28
C TRP A 216 -13.02 -22.97 -10.59
N ASP A 217 -12.83 -23.92 -11.52
CA ASP A 217 -13.69 -24.05 -12.72
C ASP A 217 -15.15 -24.41 -12.35
N ASP A 218 -15.36 -25.24 -11.33
CA ASP A 218 -16.70 -25.55 -10.84
C ASP A 218 -17.35 -24.33 -10.18
N VAL A 219 -16.57 -23.55 -9.43
CA VAL A 219 -17.03 -22.28 -8.85
C VAL A 219 -17.41 -21.28 -9.95
N VAL A 220 -16.61 -21.16 -11.01
CA VAL A 220 -16.92 -20.31 -12.18
C VAL A 220 -18.25 -20.73 -12.80
N LYS A 221 -18.45 -22.02 -13.07
CA LYS A 221 -19.73 -22.54 -13.64
C LYS A 221 -20.92 -22.22 -12.74
N ALA A 222 -20.76 -22.41 -11.41
CA ALA A 222 -21.82 -22.11 -10.46
C ALA A 222 -22.16 -20.61 -10.37
N ASN A 223 -21.23 -19.73 -10.76
CA ASN A 223 -21.39 -18.28 -10.70
C ASN A 223 -21.54 -17.61 -12.07
N GLU A 224 -21.66 -18.38 -13.15
CA GLU A 224 -21.65 -17.88 -14.53
C GLU A 224 -22.67 -16.77 -14.77
N ALA A 225 -23.89 -16.92 -14.26
CA ALA A 225 -24.94 -15.92 -14.42
C ALA A 225 -24.58 -14.56 -13.79
N VAL A 226 -23.92 -14.57 -12.63
CA VAL A 226 -23.46 -13.35 -11.94
C VAL A 226 -22.28 -12.75 -12.70
N ILE A 227 -21.35 -13.57 -13.18
CA ILE A 227 -20.20 -13.14 -13.97
C ILE A 227 -20.67 -12.43 -15.25
N ILE A 228 -21.58 -13.05 -16.01
CA ILE A 228 -22.16 -12.49 -17.23
C ILE A 228 -22.89 -11.18 -16.94
N LYS A 229 -23.74 -11.14 -15.93
CA LYS A 229 -24.44 -9.91 -15.52
C LYS A 229 -23.46 -8.76 -15.23
N ARG A 230 -22.45 -9.03 -14.41
CA ARG A 230 -21.45 -8.01 -14.04
C ARG A 230 -20.61 -7.57 -15.23
N ARG A 231 -20.23 -8.49 -16.12
CA ARG A 231 -19.57 -8.20 -17.39
C ARG A 231 -20.42 -7.27 -18.24
N ASP A 232 -21.69 -7.60 -18.47
CA ASP A 232 -22.59 -6.84 -19.34
C ASP A 232 -22.87 -5.43 -18.78
N GLU A 233 -23.02 -5.29 -17.45
CA GLU A 233 -23.09 -3.99 -16.78
C GLU A 233 -21.82 -3.14 -17.03
N ALA A 234 -20.64 -3.77 -16.99
CA ALA A 234 -19.36 -3.10 -17.24
C ALA A 234 -19.20 -2.72 -18.72
N ILE A 235 -19.56 -3.60 -19.65
CA ILE A 235 -19.56 -3.35 -21.11
C ILE A 235 -20.49 -2.17 -21.44
N SER A 236 -21.71 -2.17 -20.90
CA SER A 236 -22.65 -1.05 -21.09
C SER A 236 -22.08 0.28 -20.59
N PHE A 237 -21.34 0.25 -19.46
CA PHE A 237 -20.66 1.44 -18.95
C PHE A 237 -19.52 1.89 -19.88
N ILE A 238 -18.71 0.96 -20.39
CA ILE A 238 -17.62 1.25 -21.33
C ILE A 238 -18.17 1.97 -22.56
N HIS A 239 -19.20 1.39 -23.22
CA HIS A 239 -19.80 2.00 -24.42
C HIS A 239 -20.37 3.39 -24.15
N LYS A 240 -21.15 3.58 -23.07
CA LYS A 240 -21.71 4.88 -22.68
C LYS A 240 -20.62 5.92 -22.39
N THR A 241 -19.53 5.49 -21.79
CA THR A 241 -18.43 6.38 -21.45
C THR A 241 -17.67 6.79 -22.71
N MET A 242 -17.39 5.85 -23.62
CA MET A 242 -16.73 6.14 -24.89
C MET A 242 -17.58 7.06 -25.77
N GLU A 243 -18.90 6.84 -25.86
CA GLU A 243 -19.78 7.75 -26.61
C GLU A 243 -19.77 9.16 -26.04
N LYS A 244 -19.77 9.30 -24.70
CA LYS A 244 -19.67 10.61 -24.03
C LYS A 244 -18.37 11.34 -24.35
N TYR A 245 -17.28 10.61 -24.50
CA TYR A 245 -15.92 11.15 -24.73
C TYR A 245 -15.36 10.75 -26.09
N LYS A 246 -16.21 10.61 -27.10
CA LYS A 246 -15.85 10.14 -28.44
C LYS A 246 -14.82 10.99 -29.18
N ASP A 247 -14.66 12.25 -28.78
CA ASP A 247 -13.74 13.19 -29.42
C ASP A 247 -12.29 13.06 -28.93
N ILE A 248 -12.03 12.20 -27.94
CA ILE A 248 -10.69 11.92 -27.42
C ILE A 248 -10.35 10.43 -27.53
N PRO A 249 -9.07 10.09 -27.75
CA PRO A 249 -8.61 8.70 -27.75
C PRO A 249 -8.86 7.99 -26.43
N THR A 250 -8.98 6.67 -26.49
CA THR A 250 -9.17 5.83 -25.32
C THR A 250 -7.99 4.88 -25.11
N VAL A 251 -7.61 4.62 -23.86
CA VAL A 251 -6.60 3.63 -23.46
C VAL A 251 -7.08 2.86 -22.23
N VAL A 252 -6.45 1.72 -21.94
CA VAL A 252 -6.58 1.06 -20.64
C VAL A 252 -5.28 1.24 -19.85
N SER A 253 -5.35 1.80 -18.63
CA SER A 253 -4.19 1.83 -17.73
C SER A 253 -3.89 0.42 -17.24
N PHE A 254 -2.86 -0.22 -17.80
CA PHE A 254 -2.54 -1.62 -17.60
C PHE A 254 -1.25 -1.76 -16.79
N SER A 255 -1.36 -2.20 -15.54
CA SER A 255 -0.22 -2.34 -14.61
C SER A 255 0.23 -3.80 -14.41
N GLY A 256 -0.34 -4.76 -15.13
CA GLY A 256 -0.10 -6.19 -14.90
C GLY A 256 -0.78 -6.77 -13.65
N GLY A 257 -1.54 -5.96 -12.90
CA GLY A 257 -2.35 -6.42 -11.77
C GLY A 257 -3.76 -6.87 -12.17
N LYS A 258 -4.38 -7.73 -11.35
CA LYS A 258 -5.71 -8.35 -11.62
C LYS A 258 -6.82 -7.36 -12.01
N ASP A 259 -6.85 -6.20 -11.35
CA ASP A 259 -7.90 -5.21 -11.56
C ASP A 259 -7.74 -4.49 -12.91
N SER A 260 -6.50 -4.21 -13.32
CA SER A 260 -6.19 -3.68 -14.65
C SER A 260 -6.39 -4.73 -15.76
N LEU A 261 -6.09 -6.01 -15.46
CA LEU A 261 -6.35 -7.13 -16.34
C LEU A 261 -7.87 -7.27 -16.62
N ALA A 262 -8.69 -7.30 -15.56
CA ALA A 262 -10.13 -7.38 -15.74
C ALA A 262 -10.69 -6.19 -16.54
N SER A 263 -10.17 -4.97 -16.32
CA SER A 263 -10.58 -3.80 -17.09
C SER A 263 -10.19 -3.91 -18.56
N MET A 264 -9.01 -4.46 -18.86
CA MET A 264 -8.56 -4.70 -20.24
C MET A 264 -9.42 -5.76 -20.93
N LEU A 265 -9.66 -6.90 -20.28
CA LEU A 265 -10.51 -7.96 -20.82
C LEU A 265 -11.96 -7.49 -21.08
N LEU A 266 -12.49 -6.62 -20.21
CA LEU A 266 -13.82 -6.02 -20.39
C LEU A 266 -13.88 -5.08 -21.61
N THR A 267 -12.82 -4.32 -21.90
CA THR A 267 -12.76 -3.49 -23.12
C THR A 267 -12.68 -4.35 -24.36
N MET A 268 -11.94 -5.47 -24.32
CA MET A 268 -11.92 -6.44 -25.42
C MET A 268 -13.29 -7.11 -25.61
N ASP A 269 -13.96 -7.52 -24.53
CA ASP A 269 -15.33 -8.08 -24.60
C ASP A 269 -16.36 -7.06 -25.11
N ALA A 270 -16.13 -5.76 -24.88
CA ALA A 270 -16.94 -4.69 -25.44
C ALA A 270 -16.71 -4.50 -26.96
N GLY A 271 -15.79 -5.24 -27.58
CA GLY A 271 -15.46 -5.13 -29.01
C GLY A 271 -14.75 -3.83 -29.36
N VAL A 272 -14.07 -3.19 -28.40
CA VAL A 272 -13.34 -1.94 -28.63
C VAL A 272 -11.85 -2.18 -28.67
N ASP A 273 -11.20 -1.70 -29.73
CA ASP A 273 -9.75 -1.80 -29.91
C ASP A 273 -9.08 -0.59 -29.24
N VAL A 274 -8.59 -0.80 -28.03
CA VAL A 274 -7.92 0.22 -27.23
C VAL A 274 -6.56 -0.29 -26.74
N PRO A 275 -5.49 0.51 -26.87
CA PRO A 275 -4.18 0.08 -26.43
C PRO A 275 -4.07 0.04 -24.91
N PRO A 276 -3.41 -0.98 -24.34
CA PRO A 276 -2.94 -0.93 -22.98
C PRO A 276 -1.84 0.12 -22.84
N MET A 277 -1.93 0.96 -21.79
CA MET A 277 -0.88 1.92 -21.41
C MET A 277 -0.22 1.45 -20.12
N PHE A 278 1.05 1.09 -20.21
CA PHE A 278 1.89 0.65 -19.11
C PHE A 278 2.90 1.73 -18.72
N ILE A 279 2.88 2.12 -17.47
CA ILE A 279 3.92 2.97 -16.91
C ILE A 279 4.87 2.07 -16.13
N ASN A 280 5.95 1.69 -16.80
CA ASN A 280 7.03 0.93 -16.22
C ASN A 280 7.85 1.89 -15.35
N THR A 281 7.66 1.84 -14.05
CA THR A 281 8.31 2.79 -13.11
C THR A 281 9.80 2.50 -12.88
N GLY A 282 10.30 1.36 -13.43
CA GLY A 282 11.63 0.83 -13.17
C GLY A 282 11.73 0.16 -11.78
N LEU A 283 10.60 -0.06 -11.12
CA LEU A 283 10.50 -0.65 -9.78
C LEU A 283 9.54 -1.84 -9.73
N GLU A 284 9.05 -2.30 -10.85
CA GLU A 284 8.27 -3.51 -10.97
C GLU A 284 9.18 -4.75 -10.82
N LEU A 285 8.57 -5.85 -10.37
CA LEU A 285 9.21 -7.16 -10.45
C LEU A 285 9.33 -7.60 -11.92
N ASP A 286 10.44 -8.23 -12.28
CA ASP A 286 10.72 -8.65 -13.68
C ASP A 286 9.60 -9.51 -14.26
N GLU A 287 8.98 -10.36 -13.42
CA GLU A 287 7.83 -11.19 -13.81
C GLU A 287 6.62 -10.33 -14.20
N THR A 288 6.44 -9.19 -13.54
CA THR A 288 5.35 -8.26 -13.86
C THR A 288 5.58 -7.59 -15.21
N VAL A 289 6.83 -7.15 -15.46
CA VAL A 289 7.19 -6.54 -16.76
C VAL A 289 7.01 -7.57 -17.87
N ARG A 290 7.56 -8.77 -17.72
CA ARG A 290 7.38 -9.87 -18.67
C ARG A 290 5.91 -10.18 -18.93
N TYR A 291 5.11 -10.31 -17.88
CA TYR A 291 3.68 -10.57 -18.00
C TYR A 291 2.94 -9.52 -18.85
N VAL A 292 3.27 -8.22 -18.69
CA VAL A 292 2.67 -7.14 -19.46
C VAL A 292 3.00 -7.27 -20.96
N HIS A 293 4.26 -7.57 -21.29
CA HIS A 293 4.69 -7.78 -22.67
C HIS A 293 4.08 -9.04 -23.27
N ASP A 294 4.09 -10.16 -22.52
CA ASP A 294 3.48 -11.42 -22.95
C ASP A 294 1.96 -11.28 -23.21
N PHE A 295 1.27 -10.47 -22.38
CA PHE A 295 -0.13 -10.15 -22.61
C PHE A 295 -0.32 -9.40 -23.93
N ALA A 296 0.48 -8.37 -24.16
CA ALA A 296 0.39 -7.56 -25.38
C ALA A 296 0.66 -8.42 -26.64
N GLU A 297 1.64 -9.31 -26.59
CA GLU A 297 1.96 -10.24 -27.67
C GLU A 297 0.83 -11.26 -27.92
N ARG A 298 0.34 -11.94 -26.88
CA ARG A 298 -0.73 -12.95 -26.98
C ARG A 298 -2.00 -12.39 -27.61
N HIS A 299 -2.34 -11.15 -27.28
CA HIS A 299 -3.56 -10.50 -27.76
C HIS A 299 -3.32 -9.65 -29.02
N ASN A 300 -2.07 -9.59 -29.51
CA ASN A 300 -1.67 -8.75 -30.64
C ASN A 300 -2.14 -7.29 -30.49
N VAL A 301 -1.98 -6.71 -29.28
CA VAL A 301 -2.35 -5.33 -28.97
C VAL A 301 -1.11 -4.45 -28.88
N LYS A 302 -1.21 -3.21 -29.38
CA LYS A 302 -0.11 -2.26 -29.35
C LYS A 302 0.06 -1.69 -27.93
N LEU A 303 1.12 -2.08 -27.24
CA LEU A 303 1.46 -1.54 -25.93
C LEU A 303 1.97 -0.10 -26.05
N VAL A 304 1.38 0.81 -25.26
CA VAL A 304 1.92 2.15 -25.03
C VAL A 304 2.70 2.12 -23.72
N GLU A 305 4.02 2.00 -23.81
CA GLU A 305 4.89 1.95 -22.66
C GLU A 305 5.63 3.26 -22.44
N GLN A 306 5.80 3.63 -21.19
CA GLN A 306 6.60 4.78 -20.79
C GLN A 306 7.36 4.48 -19.50
N GLU A 307 8.64 4.87 -19.51
CA GLU A 307 9.55 4.75 -18.38
C GLU A 307 10.01 6.14 -17.89
N PRO A 308 10.38 6.27 -16.62
CA PRO A 308 11.15 7.41 -16.14
C PRO A 308 12.59 7.35 -16.72
N PRO A 309 13.40 8.39 -16.56
CA PRO A 309 14.83 8.32 -16.86
C PRO A 309 15.50 7.14 -16.12
N LYS A 310 16.49 6.52 -16.76
CA LYS A 310 17.20 5.38 -16.19
C LYS A 310 17.72 5.72 -14.78
N ASP A 311 17.54 4.78 -13.86
CA ASP A 311 17.94 4.94 -12.44
C ASP A 311 17.33 6.15 -11.71
N ALA A 312 16.28 6.77 -12.25
CA ALA A 312 15.65 7.95 -11.65
C ALA A 312 15.28 7.77 -10.17
N PHE A 313 14.80 6.59 -9.79
CA PHE A 313 14.44 6.32 -8.40
C PHE A 313 15.65 6.41 -7.47
N TYR A 314 16.71 5.68 -7.77
CA TYR A 314 17.92 5.63 -6.93
C TYR A 314 18.69 6.95 -6.94
N GLY A 315 18.71 7.66 -8.07
CA GLY A 315 19.26 9.03 -8.16
C GLY A 315 18.48 10.01 -7.27
N ASN A 316 17.17 9.90 -7.23
CA ASN A 316 16.31 10.76 -6.41
C ASN A 316 16.40 10.46 -4.89
N LEU A 317 16.85 9.26 -4.49
CA LEU A 317 17.08 8.93 -3.08
C LEU A 317 18.11 9.83 -2.40
N VAL A 318 19.08 10.35 -3.15
CA VAL A 318 20.08 11.31 -2.64
C VAL A 318 19.39 12.58 -2.16
N TYR A 319 18.38 13.05 -2.89
CA TYR A 319 17.66 14.28 -2.59
C TYR A 319 16.57 14.10 -1.53
N PHE A 320 15.75 13.06 -1.67
CA PHE A 320 14.53 12.91 -0.89
C PHE A 320 14.68 11.91 0.26
N GLY A 321 15.71 11.06 0.24
CA GLY A 321 15.79 9.92 1.15
C GLY A 321 14.71 8.88 0.87
N PRO A 322 14.54 7.86 1.74
CA PRO A 322 13.56 6.80 1.52
C PRO A 322 12.13 7.35 1.46
N PRO A 323 11.33 6.89 0.47
CA PRO A 323 9.92 7.23 0.39
C PRO A 323 9.14 6.59 1.55
N ALA A 324 8.00 7.18 1.91
CA ALA A 324 7.15 6.69 2.98
C ALA A 324 5.66 6.77 2.60
N LYS A 325 4.75 6.16 3.40
CA LYS A 325 3.30 6.21 3.19
C LYS A 325 2.78 7.66 3.16
N ASP A 326 3.39 8.52 3.98
CA ASP A 326 3.15 9.95 4.14
C ASP A 326 4.14 10.82 3.35
N TYR A 327 5.07 10.20 2.57
CA TYR A 327 6.12 10.90 1.84
C TYR A 327 6.36 10.27 0.46
N ARG A 328 5.35 10.39 -0.41
CA ARG A 328 5.19 9.65 -1.66
C ARG A 328 5.82 10.33 -2.88
N TRP A 329 7.03 10.92 -2.75
CA TRP A 329 7.71 11.56 -3.87
C TRP A 329 7.94 10.58 -5.06
N CYS A 330 8.21 9.30 -4.76
CA CYS A 330 8.45 8.27 -5.77
C CYS A 330 7.25 8.08 -6.73
N CYS A 331 6.01 8.19 -6.24
CA CYS A 331 4.83 8.14 -7.10
C CYS A 331 4.77 9.32 -8.06
N LYS A 332 5.26 10.50 -7.64
CA LYS A 332 5.26 11.71 -8.48
C LYS A 332 6.33 11.64 -9.56
N THR A 333 7.55 11.22 -9.19
CA THR A 333 8.70 11.17 -10.12
C THR A 333 8.66 9.98 -11.05
N ASN A 334 8.32 8.78 -10.54
CA ASN A 334 8.44 7.55 -11.31
C ASN A 334 7.14 7.05 -11.93
N LYS A 335 5.97 7.58 -11.49
CA LYS A 335 4.68 7.17 -12.04
C LYS A 335 3.93 8.32 -12.68
N LEU A 336 3.59 9.38 -11.92
CA LEU A 336 2.77 10.47 -12.43
C LEU A 336 3.50 11.28 -13.50
N GLY A 337 4.79 11.61 -13.32
CA GLY A 337 5.61 12.28 -14.32
C GLY A 337 5.63 11.53 -15.65
N PRO A 338 6.06 10.24 -15.67
CA PRO A 338 5.99 9.42 -16.88
C PRO A 338 4.59 9.27 -17.47
N THR A 339 3.54 9.18 -16.63
CA THR A 339 2.15 9.17 -17.12
C THR A 339 1.82 10.44 -17.89
N VAL A 340 2.18 11.60 -17.33
CA VAL A 340 1.98 12.90 -17.99
C VAL A 340 2.77 12.95 -19.31
N ALA A 341 4.03 12.53 -19.29
CA ALA A 341 4.86 12.49 -20.49
C ALA A 341 4.26 11.59 -21.60
N ALA A 342 3.75 10.40 -21.22
CA ALA A 342 3.07 9.50 -22.16
C ALA A 342 1.81 10.15 -22.76
N ILE A 343 0.99 10.81 -21.93
CA ILE A 343 -0.23 11.48 -22.38
C ILE A 343 0.10 12.66 -23.30
N THR A 344 0.99 13.55 -22.87
CA THR A 344 1.37 14.74 -23.66
C THR A 344 1.93 14.36 -25.02
N ARG A 345 2.77 13.30 -25.07
CA ARG A 345 3.39 12.85 -26.33
C ARG A 345 2.41 12.15 -27.27
N ASN A 346 1.59 11.25 -26.74
CA ASN A 346 0.75 10.40 -27.58
C ASN A 346 -0.68 10.93 -27.74
N TYR A 347 -1.16 11.77 -26.82
CA TYR A 347 -2.55 12.22 -26.72
C TYR A 347 -2.66 13.71 -26.36
N PRO A 348 -2.15 14.62 -27.19
CA PRO A 348 -2.03 16.06 -26.85
C PRO A 348 -3.39 16.73 -26.57
N ASN A 349 -4.48 16.19 -27.10
CA ASN A 349 -5.85 16.69 -26.87
C ASN A 349 -6.57 16.00 -25.70
N GLY A 350 -5.84 15.21 -24.90
CA GLY A 350 -6.38 14.44 -23.80
C GLY A 350 -6.68 12.98 -24.15
N VAL A 351 -6.97 12.17 -23.13
CA VAL A 351 -7.21 10.73 -23.24
C VAL A 351 -8.24 10.25 -22.23
N LEU A 352 -9.14 9.40 -22.64
CA LEU A 352 -9.97 8.59 -21.77
C LEU A 352 -9.19 7.35 -21.33
N SER A 353 -9.03 7.14 -20.05
CA SER A 353 -8.32 5.97 -19.49
C SER A 353 -9.29 5.09 -18.71
N PHE A 354 -9.50 3.85 -19.14
CA PHE A 354 -10.13 2.86 -18.28
C PHE A 354 -9.11 2.37 -17.24
N ILE A 355 -9.49 2.45 -15.96
CA ILE A 355 -8.60 2.20 -14.83
C ILE A 355 -9.24 1.16 -13.91
N GLY A 356 -8.49 0.10 -13.60
CA GLY A 356 -8.89 -0.94 -12.65
C GLY A 356 -8.86 -0.42 -11.22
N GLN A 357 -9.88 0.34 -10.81
CA GLN A 357 -10.05 0.86 -9.46
C GLN A 357 -11.36 0.36 -8.86
N ARG A 358 -11.34 -0.09 -7.61
CA ARG A 358 -12.52 -0.63 -6.91
C ARG A 358 -12.81 0.11 -5.61
N LYS A 359 -14.09 0.18 -5.23
CA LYS A 359 -14.52 0.81 -3.97
C LYS A 359 -14.00 0.09 -2.73
N TYR A 360 -13.79 -1.20 -2.81
CA TYR A 360 -13.36 -2.06 -1.70
C TYR A 360 -11.89 -1.85 -1.28
N GLU A 361 -11.09 -1.18 -2.10
CA GLU A 361 -9.64 -1.06 -1.85
C GLU A 361 -9.28 -0.01 -0.79
N SER A 362 -10.07 1.03 -0.62
CA SER A 362 -9.89 2.06 0.40
C SER A 362 -11.08 3.01 0.50
N GLU A 363 -11.20 3.70 1.63
CA GLU A 363 -12.20 4.74 1.86
C GLU A 363 -12.15 5.85 0.80
N ALA A 364 -10.95 6.35 0.51
CA ALA A 364 -10.74 7.37 -0.53
C ALA A 364 -11.19 6.91 -1.93
N ARG A 365 -11.11 5.59 -2.24
CA ARG A 365 -11.61 5.04 -3.50
C ARG A 365 -13.10 4.78 -3.47
N HIS A 366 -13.65 4.48 -2.31
CA HIS A 366 -15.09 4.30 -2.12
C HIS A 366 -15.87 5.58 -2.45
N GLU A 367 -15.34 6.74 -2.04
CA GLU A 367 -15.95 8.06 -2.24
C GLU A 367 -15.76 8.61 -3.67
N LYS A 368 -14.79 8.10 -4.42
CA LYS A 368 -14.53 8.57 -5.78
C LYS A 368 -15.69 8.29 -6.74
N PRO A 369 -16.03 9.25 -7.62
CA PRO A 369 -16.97 9.00 -8.71
C PRO A 369 -16.41 7.94 -9.67
N ARG A 370 -17.30 7.29 -10.43
CA ARG A 370 -16.94 6.26 -11.40
C ARG A 370 -16.16 6.81 -12.60
N VAL A 371 -16.37 8.08 -12.94
CA VAL A 371 -15.61 8.85 -13.93
C VAL A 371 -15.09 10.11 -13.25
N TRP A 372 -13.82 10.41 -13.41
CA TRP A 372 -13.17 11.55 -12.76
C TRP A 372 -12.05 12.14 -13.61
N GLN A 373 -11.74 13.42 -13.38
CA GLN A 373 -10.51 14.04 -13.87
C GLN A 373 -9.41 13.87 -12.81
N ASN A 374 -8.21 13.50 -13.23
CA ASN A 374 -7.10 13.39 -12.32
C ASN A 374 -6.32 14.72 -12.29
N PRO A 375 -6.34 15.47 -11.19
CA PRO A 375 -5.65 16.76 -11.13
C PRO A 375 -4.11 16.63 -11.24
N TRP A 376 -3.57 15.42 -11.00
CA TRP A 376 -2.13 15.14 -11.10
C TRP A 376 -1.68 14.72 -12.50
N THR A 377 -2.61 14.37 -13.36
CA THR A 377 -2.36 13.98 -14.76
C THR A 377 -3.29 14.76 -15.67
N PRO A 378 -2.98 16.03 -15.95
CA PRO A 378 -3.79 16.87 -16.85
C PRO A 378 -4.03 16.18 -18.20
N GLY A 379 -5.22 16.35 -18.72
CA GLY A 379 -5.65 15.68 -19.96
C GLY A 379 -6.12 14.23 -19.79
N GLN A 380 -6.02 13.64 -18.61
CA GLN A 380 -6.53 12.29 -18.35
C GLN A 380 -7.92 12.32 -17.72
N ILE A 381 -8.88 11.69 -18.38
CA ILE A 381 -10.19 11.35 -17.82
C ILE A 381 -10.13 9.89 -17.40
N GLY A 382 -10.18 9.60 -16.11
CA GLY A 382 -10.24 8.24 -15.57
C GLY A 382 -11.68 7.73 -15.52
N ALA A 383 -11.89 6.48 -15.89
CA ALA A 383 -13.18 5.80 -15.78
C ALA A 383 -12.96 4.35 -15.27
N SER A 384 -13.76 3.91 -14.28
CA SER A 384 -13.62 2.56 -13.74
C SER A 384 -14.77 1.63 -14.11
N PRO A 385 -14.55 0.66 -15.02
CA PRO A 385 -15.55 -0.34 -15.36
C PRO A 385 -15.94 -1.22 -14.17
N ILE A 386 -14.98 -1.54 -13.30
CA ILE A 386 -15.11 -2.50 -12.20
C ILE A 386 -15.27 -1.86 -10.81
N GLN A 387 -15.66 -0.58 -10.73
CA GLN A 387 -15.70 0.17 -9.47
C GLN A 387 -16.49 -0.54 -8.35
N SER A 388 -17.60 -1.21 -8.70
CA SER A 388 -18.48 -1.91 -7.75
C SER A 388 -18.14 -3.39 -7.54
N TRP A 389 -17.08 -3.90 -8.17
CA TRP A 389 -16.68 -5.30 -8.06
C TRP A 389 -15.88 -5.55 -6.78
N SER A 390 -16.15 -6.68 -6.10
CA SER A 390 -15.23 -7.21 -5.09
C SER A 390 -14.06 -7.95 -5.77
N ALA A 391 -13.01 -8.28 -5.02
CA ALA A 391 -11.88 -9.03 -5.54
C ALA A 391 -12.33 -10.40 -6.10
N MET A 392 -13.30 -11.05 -5.46
CA MET A 392 -13.86 -12.31 -5.95
C MET A 392 -14.53 -12.17 -7.31
N HIS A 393 -15.28 -11.09 -7.57
CA HIS A 393 -15.84 -10.84 -8.91
C HIS A 393 -14.74 -10.72 -9.97
N VAL A 394 -13.65 -10.02 -9.64
CA VAL A 394 -12.49 -9.85 -10.54
C VAL A 394 -11.86 -11.20 -10.86
N TRP A 395 -11.60 -12.02 -9.84
CA TRP A 395 -10.97 -13.32 -10.01
C TRP A 395 -11.85 -14.30 -10.78
N LEU A 396 -13.14 -14.38 -10.45
CA LEU A 396 -14.06 -15.26 -11.17
C LEU A 396 -14.18 -14.86 -12.65
N TYR A 397 -14.14 -13.57 -12.97
CA TYR A 397 -14.14 -13.11 -14.35
C TYR A 397 -12.84 -13.49 -15.07
N ILE A 398 -11.67 -13.34 -14.45
CA ILE A 398 -10.38 -13.75 -15.00
C ILE A 398 -10.37 -15.26 -15.27
N PHE A 399 -10.85 -16.07 -14.31
CA PHE A 399 -10.95 -17.52 -14.46
C PHE A 399 -11.97 -17.91 -15.54
N TYR A 400 -13.11 -17.24 -15.63
CA TYR A 400 -14.10 -17.41 -16.69
C TYR A 400 -13.51 -17.17 -18.08
N LYS A 401 -12.65 -16.16 -18.22
CA LYS A 401 -11.90 -15.87 -19.44
C LYS A 401 -10.74 -16.84 -19.69
N LYS A 402 -10.39 -17.66 -18.71
CA LYS A 402 -9.19 -18.53 -18.73
C LYS A 402 -7.91 -17.78 -19.07
N GLU A 403 -7.86 -16.50 -18.66
CA GLU A 403 -6.72 -15.64 -18.96
C GLU A 403 -5.60 -15.88 -17.95
N PRO A 404 -4.35 -16.07 -18.42
CA PRO A 404 -3.20 -16.06 -17.55
C PRO A 404 -3.10 -14.76 -16.76
N PHE A 405 -2.70 -14.85 -15.52
CA PHE A 405 -2.53 -13.70 -14.63
C PHE A 405 -1.11 -13.63 -14.08
N ASN A 406 -0.76 -12.50 -13.47
CA ASN A 406 0.59 -12.27 -12.96
C ASN A 406 1.02 -13.35 -11.95
N TYR A 407 2.21 -13.89 -12.17
CA TYR A 407 2.87 -14.94 -11.41
C TYR A 407 2.78 -14.74 -9.89
N TRP A 408 2.98 -13.52 -9.42
CA TRP A 408 3.10 -13.23 -7.99
C TRP A 408 1.82 -13.44 -7.18
N TYR A 409 0.64 -13.41 -7.82
CA TYR A 409 -0.61 -13.77 -7.12
C TYR A 409 -0.63 -15.23 -6.65
N ALA A 410 -0.13 -16.13 -7.49
CA ALA A 410 0.01 -17.54 -7.13
C ALA A 410 1.20 -17.80 -6.19
N HIS A 411 2.03 -16.80 -5.90
CA HIS A 411 3.23 -16.88 -5.07
C HIS A 411 3.17 -15.95 -3.85
N GLY A 412 1.97 -15.68 -3.36
CA GLY A 412 1.73 -15.09 -2.04
C GLY A 412 1.51 -13.59 -1.99
N LEU A 413 1.54 -12.86 -3.12
CA LEU A 413 1.19 -11.44 -3.11
C LEU A 413 -0.33 -11.23 -3.25
N ASP A 414 -0.89 -10.39 -2.39
CA ASP A 414 -2.30 -9.96 -2.49
C ASP A 414 -2.49 -8.89 -3.59
N ARG A 415 -1.47 -8.09 -3.84
CA ARG A 415 -1.49 -7.00 -4.83
C ARG A 415 -0.16 -6.86 -5.56
N ILE A 416 -0.23 -6.48 -6.83
CA ILE A 416 0.95 -6.15 -7.63
C ILE A 416 1.23 -4.65 -7.54
N GLY A 417 2.50 -4.30 -7.35
CA GLY A 417 2.99 -2.92 -7.26
C GLY A 417 4.50 -2.86 -7.36
N CYS A 418 5.09 -1.70 -7.05
CA CYS A 418 6.55 -1.54 -6.99
C CYS A 418 7.14 -2.47 -5.93
N LEU A 419 8.26 -3.12 -6.23
CA LEU A 419 8.93 -4.11 -5.36
C LEU A 419 9.26 -3.61 -3.94
N MET A 420 9.42 -2.29 -3.76
CA MET A 420 9.76 -1.67 -2.48
C MET A 420 8.72 -0.60 -2.06
N CYS A 421 7.47 -0.75 -2.48
CA CYS A 421 6.44 0.25 -2.22
C CYS A 421 6.22 0.45 -0.71
N PRO A 422 6.39 1.67 -0.16
CA PRO A 422 6.15 1.90 1.27
C PRO A 422 4.69 1.68 1.68
N ALA A 423 3.75 1.68 0.72
CA ALA A 423 2.34 1.40 0.97
C ALA A 423 1.99 -0.09 0.97
N SER A 424 2.91 -0.96 0.56
CA SER A 424 2.72 -2.41 0.69
C SER A 424 2.79 -2.84 2.15
N ASP A 425 2.19 -3.99 2.45
CA ASP A 425 2.34 -4.62 3.75
C ASP A 425 3.77 -5.20 3.87
N MET A 426 4.32 -5.26 5.08
CA MET A 426 5.64 -5.88 5.31
C MET A 426 5.64 -7.36 4.96
N ALA A 427 4.50 -8.02 5.12
CA ALA A 427 4.31 -9.40 4.69
C ALA A 427 4.60 -9.59 3.20
N ASP A 428 4.07 -8.68 2.34
CA ASP A 428 4.31 -8.73 0.90
C ASP A 428 5.79 -8.45 0.58
N LEU A 429 6.38 -7.44 1.24
CA LEU A 429 7.80 -7.09 1.08
C LEU A 429 8.73 -8.22 1.56
N ASP A 430 8.35 -8.94 2.60
CA ASP A 430 9.08 -10.11 3.11
C ASP A 430 9.01 -11.29 2.11
N THR A 431 7.84 -11.54 1.52
CA THR A 431 7.67 -12.52 0.45
C THR A 431 8.56 -12.18 -0.76
N ILE A 432 8.57 -10.92 -1.21
CA ILE A 432 9.43 -10.48 -2.31
C ILE A 432 10.91 -10.65 -1.95
N ARG A 433 11.31 -10.24 -0.75
CA ARG A 433 12.69 -10.33 -0.27
C ARG A 433 13.21 -11.78 -0.25
N GLN A 434 12.37 -12.73 0.11
CA GLN A 434 12.75 -14.15 0.16
C GLN A 434 12.81 -14.79 -1.23
N ALA A 435 11.95 -14.36 -2.15
CA ALA A 435 11.79 -15.00 -3.46
C ALA A 435 12.52 -14.29 -4.61
N SER A 436 12.94 -13.02 -4.45
CA SER A 436 13.56 -12.24 -5.52
C SER A 436 14.83 -11.52 -5.10
N SER A 437 15.91 -11.72 -5.86
CA SER A 437 17.18 -11.00 -5.67
C SER A 437 17.08 -9.50 -6.00
N GLN A 438 16.05 -9.07 -6.73
CA GLN A 438 15.84 -7.67 -7.07
C GLN A 438 15.66 -6.78 -5.81
N TYR A 439 15.17 -7.34 -4.70
CA TYR A 439 15.00 -6.61 -3.45
C TYR A 439 16.31 -6.26 -2.74
N SER A 440 17.41 -6.97 -3.04
CA SER A 440 18.69 -6.83 -2.33
C SER A 440 19.29 -5.42 -2.42
N ARG A 441 19.14 -4.75 -3.58
CA ARG A 441 19.60 -3.35 -3.76
C ARG A 441 18.87 -2.38 -2.81
N TRP A 442 17.57 -2.58 -2.63
CA TRP A 442 16.78 -1.78 -1.70
C TRP A 442 17.13 -2.09 -0.24
N ASP A 443 17.28 -3.36 0.09
CA ASP A 443 17.65 -3.79 1.44
C ASP A 443 19.01 -3.24 1.86
N GLN A 444 20.00 -3.24 0.94
CA GLN A 444 21.32 -2.63 1.16
C GLN A 444 21.19 -1.12 1.36
N TYR A 445 20.43 -0.43 0.49
CA TYR A 445 20.21 1.01 0.64
C TYR A 445 19.65 1.39 2.01
N LEU A 446 18.65 0.63 2.52
CA LEU A 446 18.07 0.89 3.84
C LEU A 446 19.10 0.71 4.97
N SER A 447 19.99 -0.29 4.85
CA SER A 447 21.08 -0.51 5.81
C SER A 447 22.08 0.64 5.80
N ASP A 448 22.52 1.05 4.63
CA ASP A 448 23.48 2.14 4.45
C ASP A 448 22.89 3.47 4.93
N TYR A 449 21.59 3.71 4.61
CA TYR A 449 20.90 4.90 5.06
C TYR A 449 20.76 4.96 6.57
N SER A 450 20.34 3.86 7.23
CA SER A 450 20.20 3.83 8.70
C SER A 450 21.54 4.03 9.40
N SER A 451 22.60 3.38 8.91
CA SER A 451 23.95 3.52 9.46
C SER A 451 24.47 4.95 9.35
N ARG A 452 24.34 5.56 8.16
CA ARG A 452 24.79 6.93 7.90
C ARG A 452 24.02 7.99 8.69
N THR A 453 22.73 7.75 8.95
CA THR A 453 21.85 8.69 9.65
C THR A 453 21.69 8.40 11.13
N GLY A 454 22.36 7.38 11.67
CA GLY A 454 22.29 7.01 13.08
C GLY A 454 20.93 6.48 13.54
N LEU A 455 20.11 5.97 12.59
CA LEU A 455 18.84 5.35 12.93
C LEU A 455 19.06 3.97 13.54
N PRO A 456 18.26 3.57 14.54
CA PRO A 456 18.38 2.26 15.17
C PRO A 456 18.00 1.13 14.22
N GLU A 457 18.49 -0.09 14.48
CA GLU A 457 18.22 -1.29 13.68
C GLU A 457 16.72 -1.56 13.54
N GLU A 458 15.95 -1.25 14.58
CA GLU A 458 14.50 -1.40 14.63
C GLU A 458 13.79 -0.62 13.51
N TRP A 459 14.37 0.49 13.05
CA TRP A 459 13.82 1.27 11.95
C TRP A 459 13.67 0.44 10.66
N LYS A 460 14.69 -0.34 10.32
CA LYS A 460 14.66 -1.27 9.19
C LYS A 460 13.86 -2.53 9.54
N LYS A 461 14.17 -3.15 10.68
CA LYS A 461 13.62 -4.43 11.12
C LYS A 461 12.09 -4.43 11.23
N TYR A 462 11.52 -3.37 11.78
CA TYR A 462 10.07 -3.25 11.95
C TYR A 462 9.39 -2.57 10.76
N GLY A 463 10.12 -2.30 9.68
CA GLY A 463 9.59 -1.61 8.50
C GLY A 463 9.13 -0.18 8.77
N LEU A 464 9.71 0.49 9.78
CA LEU A 464 9.35 1.86 10.17
C LEU A 464 9.78 2.89 9.14
N TRP A 465 10.68 2.54 8.22
CA TRP A 465 11.03 3.35 7.06
C TRP A 465 9.82 3.67 6.17
N ARG A 466 8.75 2.89 6.27
CA ARG A 466 7.50 3.13 5.54
C ARG A 466 6.73 4.38 6.00
N TRP A 467 7.18 5.03 7.04
CA TRP A 467 6.61 6.30 7.54
C TRP A 467 7.73 7.30 7.86
N LYS A 468 7.49 8.57 7.58
CA LYS A 468 8.34 9.64 8.13
C LYS A 468 8.12 9.78 9.63
N SER A 469 6.87 9.66 10.05
CA SER A 469 6.49 9.59 11.45
C SER A 469 5.53 8.41 11.64
N ALA A 470 6.03 7.33 12.24
CA ALA A 470 5.22 6.14 12.48
C ALA A 470 4.04 6.47 13.41
N PRO A 471 2.80 6.10 13.05
CA PRO A 471 1.63 6.30 13.89
C PRO A 471 1.77 5.62 15.27
N ASN A 472 1.16 6.19 16.30
CA ASN A 472 1.20 5.59 17.63
C ASN A 472 0.63 4.16 17.67
N SER A 473 -0.42 3.89 16.87
CA SER A 473 -0.99 2.55 16.75
C SER A 473 0.03 1.50 16.26
N VAL A 474 0.95 1.89 15.37
CA VAL A 474 2.04 1.02 14.89
C VAL A 474 3.04 0.76 16.02
N LYS A 475 3.42 1.79 16.76
CA LYS A 475 4.37 1.67 17.89
C LYS A 475 3.79 0.81 19.02
N GLU A 476 2.53 1.02 19.35
CA GLU A 476 1.81 0.22 20.37
C GLU A 476 1.69 -1.24 19.96
N GLU A 477 1.41 -1.51 18.69
CA GLU A 477 1.35 -2.87 18.18
C GLU A 477 2.71 -3.57 18.24
N ILE A 478 3.79 -2.89 17.81
CA ILE A 478 5.15 -3.44 17.93
C ILE A 478 5.48 -3.75 19.39
N LYS A 479 5.19 -2.81 20.31
CA LYS A 479 5.38 -3.04 21.75
C LYS A 479 4.56 -4.24 22.24
N ARG A 480 3.30 -4.36 21.81
CA ARG A 480 2.41 -5.45 22.18
C ARG A 480 2.95 -6.83 21.75
N VAL A 481 3.51 -6.92 20.53
CA VAL A 481 3.95 -8.21 19.96
C VAL A 481 5.39 -8.55 20.28
N THR A 482 6.26 -7.56 20.48
CA THR A 482 7.69 -7.77 20.75
C THR A 482 8.06 -7.62 22.23
N GLY A 483 7.17 -7.02 23.03
CA GLY A 483 7.47 -6.61 24.42
C GLY A 483 8.45 -5.44 24.54
N LYS A 484 8.89 -4.84 23.43
CA LYS A 484 9.91 -3.79 23.37
C LYS A 484 9.30 -2.45 22.97
N GLU A 485 9.76 -1.38 23.62
CA GLU A 485 9.46 -0.02 23.18
C GLU A 485 10.14 0.26 21.83
N VAL A 486 9.45 1.01 20.98
CA VAL A 486 10.03 1.53 19.74
C VAL A 486 10.95 2.71 20.10
N PRO A 487 12.26 2.64 19.82
CA PRO A 487 13.17 3.73 20.14
C PRO A 487 12.85 4.99 19.32
N PRO A 488 13.31 6.18 19.76
CA PRO A 488 13.14 7.41 18.97
C PRO A 488 13.78 7.29 17.58
N MET A 489 13.01 7.61 16.53
CA MET A 489 13.44 7.55 15.13
C MET A 489 13.92 8.93 14.67
N LYS A 490 15.00 9.42 15.25
CA LYS A 490 15.62 10.70 14.87
C LYS A 490 16.82 10.44 13.98
N ALA A 491 16.69 10.74 12.69
CA ALA A 491 17.83 10.78 11.80
C ALA A 491 18.66 12.05 12.11
N SER A 492 19.91 11.88 12.47
CA SER A 492 20.86 13.00 12.49
C SER A 492 21.34 13.21 11.04
N ARG A 493 20.84 14.20 10.36
CA ARG A 493 21.36 14.58 9.05
C ARG A 493 22.55 15.50 9.25
N ALA A 494 23.74 14.95 9.25
CA ALA A 494 24.93 15.75 8.98
C ALA A 494 24.86 16.14 7.49
N LEU A 495 24.69 17.43 7.22
CA LEU A 495 24.93 18.00 5.89
C LEU A 495 26.44 17.96 5.70
N ASP A 496 26.94 17.10 4.80
CA ASP A 496 28.34 17.14 4.39
C ASP A 496 28.48 18.30 3.39
N PRO A 497 29.29 19.33 3.70
CA PRO A 497 29.48 20.48 2.80
C PRO A 497 30.17 20.13 1.49
N ALA A 498 30.80 18.95 1.40
CA ALA A 498 31.56 18.49 0.23
C ALA A 498 30.71 17.79 -0.84
N ASP A 499 29.40 17.62 -0.59
CA ASP A 499 28.53 16.89 -1.51
C ASP A 499 28.00 17.80 -2.62
N ASP A 500 28.09 17.34 -3.88
CA ASP A 500 27.32 17.84 -5.04
C ASP A 500 25.79 17.59 -4.90
N GLY A 501 25.35 17.35 -3.69
CA GLY A 501 23.97 17.07 -3.29
C GLY A 501 23.03 18.25 -3.49
N PRO A 502 21.75 18.08 -3.17
CA PRO A 502 20.75 19.14 -3.29
C PRO A 502 21.11 20.35 -2.42
N VAL A 503 20.78 21.54 -2.91
CA VAL A 503 20.95 22.75 -2.11
C VAL A 503 19.95 22.71 -0.96
N ALA A 504 20.45 22.56 0.25
CA ALA A 504 19.64 22.67 1.46
C ALA A 504 19.61 24.13 1.94
N VAL A 505 18.52 24.52 2.59
CA VAL A 505 18.29 25.89 3.06
C VAL A 505 18.06 25.87 4.57
N LYS A 506 18.84 26.69 5.30
CA LYS A 506 18.64 26.95 6.73
C LYS A 506 18.10 28.35 6.89
N VAL A 507 16.85 28.48 7.36
CA VAL A 507 16.18 29.78 7.54
C VAL A 507 16.37 30.27 8.96
N GLN A 508 16.66 31.57 9.10
CA GLN A 508 16.76 32.28 10.37
C GLN A 508 15.70 33.39 10.39
N ASP A 509 14.70 33.27 11.23
CA ASP A 509 13.65 34.26 11.45
C ASP A 509 14.12 35.30 12.49
N GLY A 510 13.82 36.55 12.29
CA GLY A 510 14.13 37.58 13.26
C GLY A 510 13.68 38.99 12.85
N TYR A 511 13.52 39.85 13.86
CA TYR A 511 13.28 41.29 13.65
C TYR A 511 14.61 42.04 13.44
N SER A 512 14.73 42.77 12.33
CA SER A 512 15.89 43.63 12.10
C SER A 512 15.57 45.08 12.49
N PRO A 513 16.13 45.60 13.60
CA PRO A 513 15.85 46.97 14.07
C PRO A 513 16.41 48.04 13.13
N CYS A 514 17.32 47.69 12.23
CA CYS A 514 17.99 48.64 11.32
C CYS A 514 17.17 48.97 10.07
N THR A 515 16.09 48.27 9.75
CA THR A 515 15.38 48.37 8.47
C THR A 515 13.90 48.82 8.58
N MET A 516 13.42 49.18 9.75
CA MET A 516 12.02 49.51 10.00
C MET A 516 11.01 48.49 9.44
N GLY A 517 11.34 47.18 9.51
CA GLY A 517 10.51 46.10 9.00
C GLY A 517 11.04 44.74 9.43
N TYR A 518 10.32 43.69 9.04
CA TYR A 518 10.73 42.30 9.27
C TYR A 518 11.69 41.88 8.19
N SER A 519 12.80 41.25 8.59
CA SER A 519 13.78 40.62 7.69
C SER A 519 14.00 39.19 8.11
N ILE A 520 14.04 38.29 7.12
CA ILE A 520 14.36 36.89 7.33
C ILE A 520 15.53 36.56 6.44
N GLU A 521 16.55 35.93 7.01
CA GLU A 521 17.74 35.48 6.32
C GLU A 521 17.74 33.97 6.20
N ALA A 522 18.31 33.46 5.09
CA ALA A 522 18.56 32.05 4.92
C ALA A 522 19.99 31.82 4.40
N ALA A 523 20.59 30.73 4.86
CA ALA A 523 21.86 30.24 4.37
C ALA A 523 21.63 28.96 3.55
N LEU A 524 22.28 28.87 2.40
CA LEU A 524 22.29 27.70 1.54
C LEU A 524 23.45 26.78 1.93
N SER A 525 23.34 25.50 1.67
CA SER A 525 24.38 24.52 2.00
C SER A 525 25.66 24.67 1.15
N ARG A 526 25.58 25.42 0.05
CA ARG A 526 26.72 25.73 -0.85
C ARG A 526 26.45 27.00 -1.66
N PRO A 527 27.49 27.60 -2.28
CA PRO A 527 27.32 28.66 -3.28
C PRO A 527 26.48 28.17 -4.47
N ILE A 528 25.77 29.09 -5.10
CA ILE A 528 24.87 28.82 -6.23
C ILE A 528 25.25 29.67 -7.45
N ASP A 529 25.06 29.13 -8.65
CA ASP A 529 25.10 29.89 -9.88
C ASP A 529 23.81 30.68 -10.07
N LEU A 530 23.92 32.00 -9.96
CA LEU A 530 22.76 32.90 -10.08
C LEU A 530 22.15 32.89 -11.48
N LYS A 531 22.91 32.54 -12.53
CA LYS A 531 22.39 32.41 -13.90
C LYS A 531 21.41 31.24 -14.03
N VAL A 532 21.60 30.18 -13.23
CA VAL A 532 20.65 29.06 -13.15
C VAL A 532 19.37 29.46 -12.40
N LEU A 533 19.49 30.35 -11.42
CA LEU A 533 18.35 30.81 -10.62
C LEU A 533 17.54 31.90 -11.31
N GLU A 534 18.20 32.79 -12.05
CA GLU A 534 17.62 34.02 -12.63
C GLU A 534 16.25 33.79 -13.31
N PRO A 535 16.10 32.81 -14.26
CA PRO A 535 14.83 32.59 -14.94
C PRO A 535 13.66 32.29 -14.00
N PHE A 536 13.95 31.66 -12.86
CA PHE A 536 12.93 31.30 -11.88
C PHE A 536 12.52 32.45 -10.97
N THR A 537 13.37 33.49 -10.85
CA THR A 537 13.08 34.66 -9.97
C THR A 537 11.90 35.48 -10.46
N HIS A 538 11.54 35.38 -11.73
CA HIS A 538 10.33 36.00 -12.31
C HIS A 538 9.04 35.54 -11.60
N ALA A 539 9.03 34.34 -11.01
CA ALA A 539 7.89 33.87 -10.21
C ALA A 539 7.65 34.67 -8.92
N LEU A 540 8.61 35.49 -8.48
CA LEU A 540 8.44 36.45 -7.37
C LEU A 540 7.87 37.81 -7.83
N GLY A 541 7.59 37.99 -9.11
CA GLY A 541 7.24 39.27 -9.73
C GLY A 541 8.42 39.83 -10.53
N TRP A 542 8.45 41.13 -10.69
CA TRP A 542 9.44 41.81 -11.51
C TRP A 542 10.83 41.67 -10.90
N VAL A 543 11.80 41.14 -11.65
CA VAL A 543 13.22 41.21 -11.29
C VAL A 543 13.64 42.68 -11.34
N ILE A 544 14.21 43.16 -10.25
CA ILE A 544 14.63 44.56 -10.14
C ILE A 544 16.01 44.71 -10.79
N LYS A 545 16.93 43.82 -10.51
CA LYS A 545 18.30 43.90 -11.01
C LYS A 545 19.05 42.57 -10.81
N PHE A 546 19.74 42.10 -11.86
CA PHE A 546 20.84 41.20 -11.74
C PHE A 546 22.16 42.03 -11.61
N ASP A 547 22.88 41.83 -10.53
CA ASP A 547 24.06 42.59 -10.19
C ASP A 547 25.31 41.65 -10.23
N GLU A 548 25.96 41.59 -11.38
CA GLU A 548 27.13 40.76 -11.58
C GLU A 548 28.32 41.16 -10.69
N GLU A 549 28.45 42.48 -10.37
CA GLU A 549 29.55 42.98 -9.53
C GLU A 549 29.42 42.52 -8.08
N ASN A 550 28.20 42.44 -7.58
CA ASN A 550 27.90 42.01 -6.21
C ASN A 550 27.49 40.55 -6.12
N ASP A 551 27.49 39.83 -7.25
CA ASP A 551 27.01 38.44 -7.35
C ASP A 551 25.66 38.27 -6.66
N ALA A 552 24.67 39.10 -7.08
CA ALA A 552 23.37 39.18 -6.45
C ALA A 552 22.20 39.35 -7.45
N ILE A 553 21.05 38.74 -7.14
CA ILE A 553 19.76 39.00 -7.80
C ILE A 553 18.84 39.70 -6.80
N TYR A 554 18.41 40.89 -7.17
CA TYR A 554 17.37 41.63 -6.44
C TYR A 554 16.02 41.39 -7.11
N ALA A 555 15.18 40.58 -6.49
CA ALA A 555 13.81 40.32 -6.91
C ALA A 555 12.87 40.79 -5.81
N ASN A 556 11.66 41.22 -6.14
CA ASN A 556 10.63 41.77 -5.27
C ASN A 556 10.76 41.41 -3.77
N TYR A 557 11.26 42.33 -2.94
CA TYR A 557 11.56 42.15 -1.50
C TYR A 557 12.50 40.99 -1.11
N THR A 558 13.11 40.31 -2.09
CA THR A 558 13.98 39.18 -1.88
C THR A 558 15.30 39.41 -2.60
N THR A 559 16.42 39.14 -1.94
CA THR A 559 17.75 39.18 -2.53
C THR A 559 18.41 37.81 -2.41
N PHE A 560 18.91 37.31 -3.53
CA PHE A 560 19.72 36.08 -3.59
C PHE A 560 21.17 36.47 -3.83
N TYR A 561 22.09 35.86 -3.11
CA TYR A 561 23.53 36.05 -3.27
C TYR A 561 24.18 34.75 -3.74
N GLY A 562 25.06 34.81 -4.74
CA GLY A 562 25.77 33.64 -5.27
C GLY A 562 26.60 32.92 -4.22
N ALA A 563 27.07 33.65 -3.20
CA ALA A 563 27.74 33.07 -2.03
C ALA A 563 26.89 32.11 -1.19
N GLY A 564 25.59 31.96 -1.51
CA GLY A 564 24.68 31.03 -0.83
C GLY A 564 23.92 31.65 0.33
N SER A 565 23.46 32.87 0.19
CA SER A 565 22.55 33.48 1.16
C SER A 565 21.31 34.11 0.50
N ILE A 566 20.21 34.19 1.26
CA ILE A 566 18.96 34.81 0.84
C ILE A 566 18.53 35.78 1.94
N THR A 567 18.05 36.96 1.54
CA THR A 567 17.42 37.90 2.46
C THR A 567 16.04 38.30 1.92
N THR A 568 15.02 38.20 2.76
CA THR A 568 13.68 38.73 2.44
C THR A 568 13.29 39.83 3.42
N LYS A 569 12.52 40.80 2.95
CA LYS A 569 12.05 41.92 3.74
C LYS A 569 10.55 42.14 3.52
N ALA A 570 9.83 42.58 4.54
CA ALA A 570 8.43 42.99 4.42
C ALA A 570 8.01 43.91 5.56
N LEU A 571 6.84 44.54 5.42
CA LEU A 571 6.25 45.36 6.48
C LEU A 571 5.64 44.53 7.60
N THR A 572 5.19 43.32 7.32
CA THR A 572 4.68 42.39 8.31
C THR A 572 5.53 41.12 8.38
N GLN A 573 5.52 40.44 9.55
CA GLN A 573 6.21 39.17 9.73
C GLN A 573 5.61 38.09 8.82
N GLY A 574 4.30 38.07 8.63
CA GLY A 574 3.62 37.11 7.76
C GLY A 574 4.09 37.20 6.31
N ASP A 575 4.15 38.43 5.77
CA ASP A 575 4.63 38.66 4.39
C ASP A 575 6.11 38.30 4.24
N ALA A 576 6.96 38.60 5.25
CA ALA A 576 8.36 38.22 5.23
C ALA A 576 8.54 36.69 5.21
N LYS A 577 7.74 35.97 6.01
CA LYS A 577 7.72 34.50 6.00
C LYS A 577 7.27 33.94 4.65
N GLN A 578 6.20 34.48 4.07
CA GLN A 578 5.70 34.06 2.77
C GLN A 578 6.74 34.31 1.66
N ASN A 579 7.40 35.47 1.66
CA ASN A 579 8.47 35.78 0.72
C ASN A 579 9.65 34.81 0.84
N MET A 580 10.01 34.44 2.07
CA MET A 580 11.08 33.46 2.30
C MET A 580 10.66 32.04 1.85
N GLU A 581 9.42 31.64 2.10
CA GLU A 581 8.90 30.34 1.60
C GLU A 581 8.96 30.28 0.07
N HIS A 582 8.55 31.34 -0.60
CA HIS A 582 8.65 31.43 -2.06
C HIS A 582 10.11 31.36 -2.53
N ALA A 583 11.04 32.08 -1.86
CA ALA A 583 12.45 32.04 -2.17
C ALA A 583 13.05 30.63 -2.02
N VAL A 584 12.72 29.92 -0.93
CA VAL A 584 13.15 28.53 -0.70
C VAL A 584 12.57 27.60 -1.77
N GLN A 585 11.33 27.81 -2.19
CA GLN A 585 10.69 27.06 -3.27
C GLN A 585 11.40 27.27 -4.62
N LEU A 586 11.85 28.50 -4.91
CA LEU A 586 12.62 28.80 -6.11
C LEU A 586 13.97 28.07 -6.11
N ILE A 587 14.71 28.11 -5.02
CA ILE A 587 15.98 27.39 -4.85
C ILE A 587 15.76 25.88 -5.07
N ALA A 588 14.76 25.31 -4.40
CA ALA A 588 14.45 23.89 -4.57
C ALA A 588 14.12 23.54 -6.02
N ARG A 589 13.41 24.40 -6.72
CA ARG A 589 13.05 24.20 -8.12
C ARG A 589 14.22 24.33 -9.06
N ALA A 590 15.03 25.38 -8.93
CA ALA A 590 16.17 25.65 -9.81
C ALA A 590 17.26 24.60 -9.67
N PHE A 591 17.61 24.23 -8.45
CA PHE A 591 18.76 23.38 -8.18
C PHE A 591 18.40 21.91 -7.92
N ASN A 592 17.22 21.63 -7.39
CA ASN A 592 16.80 20.28 -7.00
C ASN A 592 15.73 19.69 -7.95
N CYS A 593 15.56 20.26 -9.15
CA CYS A 593 14.62 19.75 -10.15
C CYS A 593 15.03 18.35 -10.59
N VAL A 594 14.05 17.42 -10.55
CA VAL A 594 14.20 15.99 -10.89
C VAL A 594 13.64 15.64 -12.27
N GLY A 595 13.29 16.63 -13.08
CA GLY A 595 12.88 16.43 -14.47
C GLY A 595 11.53 15.73 -14.69
N CYS A 596 10.65 15.67 -13.69
CA CYS A 596 9.38 14.92 -13.78
C CYS A 596 8.31 15.53 -14.70
N GLY A 597 8.44 16.80 -15.12
CA GLY A 597 7.54 17.48 -16.06
C GLY A 597 6.16 17.88 -15.51
N LEU A 598 5.80 17.55 -14.26
CA LEU A 598 4.47 17.83 -13.70
C LEU A 598 4.11 19.32 -13.70
N CYS A 599 5.08 20.19 -13.42
CA CYS A 599 4.88 21.64 -13.42
C CYS A 599 4.63 22.19 -14.85
N ALA A 600 5.39 21.71 -15.83
CA ALA A 600 5.21 22.10 -17.24
C ALA A 600 3.84 21.67 -17.77
N ALA A 601 3.43 20.44 -17.50
CA ALA A 601 2.13 19.91 -17.91
C ALA A 601 0.93 20.64 -17.30
N ARG A 602 1.10 21.29 -16.14
CA ARG A 602 0.04 22.05 -15.45
C ARG A 602 0.09 23.53 -15.67
N CYS A 603 1.05 24.01 -16.44
CA CYS A 603 1.11 25.43 -16.78
C CYS A 603 0.05 25.76 -17.83
N GLU A 604 -1.00 26.49 -17.44
CA GLU A 604 -2.09 26.93 -18.33
C GLU A 604 -1.56 27.84 -19.44
N GLU A 605 -0.57 28.67 -19.12
CA GLU A 605 0.08 29.61 -20.05
C GLU A 605 1.17 28.94 -20.90
N LYS A 606 1.47 27.64 -20.66
CA LYS A 606 2.54 26.90 -21.32
C LYS A 606 3.94 27.53 -21.19
N ALA A 607 4.11 28.41 -20.22
CA ALA A 607 5.36 29.11 -19.94
C ALA A 607 6.48 28.19 -19.44
N LEU A 608 6.21 26.93 -19.13
CA LEU A 608 7.19 25.97 -18.64
C LEU A 608 7.39 24.84 -19.64
N TYR A 609 8.66 24.51 -19.92
CA TYR A 609 9.03 23.42 -20.79
C TYR A 609 10.16 22.57 -20.20
N MET A 610 10.39 21.40 -20.75
CA MET A 610 11.42 20.46 -20.29
C MET A 610 12.57 20.44 -21.29
N GLU A 611 13.78 20.68 -20.81
CA GLU A 611 15.02 20.59 -21.61
C GLU A 611 16.16 20.07 -20.72
N GLY A 612 17.02 19.20 -21.26
CA GLY A 612 18.14 18.63 -20.52
C GLY A 612 17.77 17.90 -19.23
N GLY A 613 16.54 17.38 -19.11
CA GLY A 613 16.04 16.72 -17.90
C GLY A 613 15.67 17.69 -16.77
N LYS A 614 15.57 18.99 -17.03
CA LYS A 614 15.16 20.02 -16.08
C LYS A 614 14.02 20.87 -16.63
N VAL A 615 13.31 21.54 -15.73
CA VAL A 615 12.29 22.51 -16.14
C VAL A 615 12.96 23.86 -16.45
N HIS A 616 12.50 24.47 -17.53
CA HIS A 616 12.85 25.83 -17.97
C HIS A 616 11.59 26.68 -18.06
N ILE A 617 11.77 27.99 -18.17
CA ILE A 617 10.67 28.96 -18.22
C ILE A 617 10.85 29.89 -19.43
N HIS A 618 9.75 30.10 -20.17
CA HIS A 618 9.62 31.24 -21.08
C HIS A 618 9.09 32.42 -20.28
N GLU A 619 9.96 33.39 -20.03
CA GLU A 619 9.70 34.51 -19.14
C GLU A 619 8.55 35.37 -19.61
N ASP A 620 8.46 35.61 -20.91
CA ASP A 620 7.42 36.44 -21.54
C ASP A 620 6.02 35.81 -21.43
N ASP A 621 5.93 34.49 -21.31
CA ASP A 621 4.66 33.76 -21.22
C ASP A 621 4.23 33.55 -19.74
N CYS A 622 5.10 33.81 -18.77
CA CYS A 622 4.83 33.53 -17.35
C CYS A 622 4.06 34.68 -16.68
N ILE A 623 2.86 34.40 -16.20
CA ILE A 623 2.02 35.35 -15.44
C ILE A 623 2.22 35.31 -13.92
N PHE A 624 3.24 34.65 -13.43
CA PHE A 624 3.64 34.55 -12.01
C PHE A 624 2.56 33.98 -11.07
N CYS A 625 1.67 33.16 -11.56
CA CYS A 625 0.54 32.62 -10.78
C CYS A 625 0.93 31.58 -9.72
N MET A 626 2.18 31.12 -9.68
CA MET A 626 2.75 30.13 -8.74
C MET A 626 2.06 28.74 -8.70
N LYS A 627 1.02 28.49 -9.50
CA LYS A 627 0.29 27.22 -9.56
C LYS A 627 1.20 26.01 -9.85
N CYS A 628 2.31 26.23 -10.53
CA CYS A 628 3.29 25.20 -10.89
C CYS A 628 4.10 24.69 -9.67
N TYR A 629 4.11 25.37 -8.55
CA TYR A 629 4.81 24.95 -7.33
C TYR A 629 4.05 23.86 -6.59
N GLY A 630 2.73 23.91 -6.57
CA GLY A 630 1.90 22.93 -5.86
C GLY A 630 2.19 21.46 -6.22
N PRO A 631 2.33 21.07 -7.51
CA PRO A 631 2.65 19.68 -7.88
C PRO A 631 4.13 19.33 -7.83
N CYS A 632 5.04 20.31 -7.66
CA CYS A 632 6.47 20.10 -7.80
C CYS A 632 7.04 19.19 -6.68
N PRO A 633 7.62 18.01 -6.99
CA PRO A 633 8.21 17.15 -5.97
C PRO A 633 9.42 17.78 -5.30
N ALA A 634 10.25 18.51 -6.04
CA ALA A 634 11.40 19.20 -5.48
C ALA A 634 11.01 20.24 -4.43
N VAL A 635 9.90 20.95 -4.65
CA VAL A 635 9.35 21.91 -3.70
C VAL A 635 8.70 21.23 -2.49
N ASN A 636 7.88 20.19 -2.74
CA ASN A 636 7.05 19.59 -1.68
C ASN A 636 7.76 18.55 -0.84
N PHE A 637 8.84 17.93 -1.35
CA PHE A 637 9.52 16.81 -0.71
C PHE A 637 11.02 17.03 -0.51
N ALA A 638 11.56 18.17 -0.96
CA ALA A 638 12.91 18.56 -0.56
C ALA A 638 13.01 18.61 0.97
N PRO A 639 14.18 18.31 1.55
CA PRO A 639 14.36 18.43 2.98
C PRO A 639 13.96 19.85 3.42
N ALA A 640 12.94 19.92 4.25
CA ALA A 640 12.47 21.20 4.79
C ALA A 640 13.65 21.93 5.43
N ALA A 641 13.79 23.21 5.12
CA ALA A 641 14.65 24.10 5.87
C ALA A 641 14.22 24.01 7.34
N LYS A 642 15.13 23.61 8.24
CA LYS A 642 14.86 23.70 9.66
C LYS A 642 14.88 25.16 10.04
N THR A 643 13.73 25.71 10.42
CA THR A 643 13.65 26.95 11.19
C THR A 643 14.20 26.64 12.59
N GLU A 644 15.37 27.13 12.94
CA GLU A 644 15.77 27.23 14.34
C GLU A 644 15.02 28.44 14.91
N GLU A 645 13.96 28.22 15.66
CA GLU A 645 13.43 29.21 16.57
C GLU A 645 14.50 29.44 17.66
N LYS A 646 15.20 30.54 17.60
CA LYS A 646 15.89 31.05 18.78
C LYS A 646 14.79 31.55 19.71
N GLY A 647 14.47 30.77 20.74
CA GLY A 647 13.77 31.30 21.91
C GLY A 647 14.59 32.48 22.44
N PHE A 648 14.00 33.64 22.47
CA PHE A 648 14.49 34.70 23.32
C PHE A 648 14.13 34.25 24.75
N GLU A 649 15.12 33.88 25.53
CA GLU A 649 15.00 33.93 26.98
C GLU A 649 14.94 35.43 27.34
N ASP A 650 13.85 35.83 28.02
CA ASP A 650 13.66 37.14 28.64
C ASP A 650 14.71 37.45 29.72
#